data_3fabde383df089ea53a7f9cd5c325936
#
_entry.id   3fabde383df089ea53a7f9cd5c325936
#
_cell.length_a   1.000
_cell.length_b   1.000
_cell.length_c   1.000
_cell.angle_alpha   90.00
_cell.angle_beta   90.00
_cell.angle_gamma   90.00
#
_symmetry.space_group_name_H-M   'P 1'
#
loop_
_entity.id
_entity.type
_entity.pdbx_description
1 polymer ?
#
loop_
_entity_poly.entity_id
_entity_poly.type
_entity_poly.pdbx_seq_one_letter_code
_entity_poly.pdbx_strand_id
1 'polypeptide(L)'
;MDDRKFELVSPFKPTGDQPKAIAELVEGLHAGKKEQVLEGATGTGKTFTMANIIAQMNRPTLVFSHNKTLAGQLYSEFKELFPHNRVEFFVSNFDYYQPEAYMPKSDMYIEKTAAINEELDMFRESTLNSLLERRDTIVVASVACIYAASDPIEYKNMFYTIRVGENIDRNDLMRRLIELQYSRNDVDQTRGTIRVRGDIIDLTPSYTNEFNIRIEMFGDEIERITEIDPLTGKTMNAYQFYNIFPASGYARSKETMLRACDAIEAELEDRLEYFRKKGKPLEAERLEQRTRFDLEALRENGYCSGIENYSMHIDGRKVGQRPWNLFDYFPKDFLLFVDESHVSLPQVRGMYNGDRQRKEVLVEYGFRLPSALENRPMKFDEFQSMMNQVVYCSATPGDFELEAVDHHVTEQIIRPTGLLDPKITVKPTKGQIDDICEALDARLKRNERALITTLTVRMAEDLTAYLKERGYKIAYLHHETKTLERTEVIRDLRLGKVDAIVGINLLREGLDIPEVSLVCILDADKEGFLRSHRSLIQTIGRAARNANGEVYMYADVMTDSMRYAINETERRRKIQEAYNAEHGIIPTTVKKNVEEAIRGKETKEMAAKYMQKKAKLSQKDKAKLIADMEVEMREAAASLNFERAAELRDILFELKSE
;
A
#
# COMPACT_ATOMS: atom_id res chain seq x y z
N MET A 1 9.03 3.48 25.91
CA MET A 1 9.20 2.83 24.59
C MET A 1 10.29 1.76 24.74
N ASP A 2 10.05 0.59 24.18
CA ASP A 2 10.99 -0.53 24.19
C ASP A 2 12.19 -0.18 23.27
N ASP A 3 13.41 -0.37 23.78
CA ASP A 3 14.67 0.04 23.12
C ASP A 3 15.31 -1.13 22.33
N ARG A 4 14.48 -2.04 21.80
CA ARG A 4 14.96 -3.14 20.95
C ARG A 4 15.66 -2.60 19.72
N LYS A 5 16.73 -3.29 19.32
CA LYS A 5 17.47 -2.98 18.10
C LYS A 5 16.88 -3.70 16.90
N PHE A 6 17.05 -3.12 15.72
CA PHE A 6 16.74 -3.83 14.48
C PHE A 6 17.73 -4.96 14.24
N GLU A 7 17.21 -6.15 14.04
CA GLU A 7 17.96 -7.37 13.76
C GLU A 7 17.70 -7.82 12.31
N LEU A 8 18.66 -7.56 11.43
CA LEU A 8 18.59 -7.98 10.03
C LEU A 8 18.95 -9.47 9.93
N VAL A 9 17.98 -10.27 9.50
CA VAL A 9 18.13 -11.70 9.24
C VAL A 9 18.14 -11.94 7.73
N SER A 10 19.26 -12.39 7.19
CA SER A 10 19.36 -12.69 5.76
C SER A 10 20.44 -13.77 5.50
N PRO A 11 20.18 -14.73 4.58
CA PRO A 11 21.20 -15.64 4.10
C PRO A 11 22.22 -14.97 3.19
N PHE A 12 21.92 -13.74 2.72
CA PHE A 12 22.76 -12.99 1.79
C PHE A 12 23.59 -11.93 2.51
N LYS A 13 24.75 -11.61 1.93
CA LYS A 13 25.58 -10.47 2.31
C LYS A 13 25.53 -9.41 1.21
N PRO A 14 25.73 -8.12 1.54
CA PRO A 14 25.87 -7.09 0.53
C PRO A 14 26.97 -7.40 -0.49
N THR A 15 26.66 -7.27 -1.79
CA THR A 15 27.56 -7.56 -2.90
C THR A 15 27.50 -6.48 -3.96
N GLY A 16 28.44 -6.47 -4.89
CA GLY A 16 28.52 -5.45 -5.95
C GLY A 16 28.72 -4.05 -5.37
N ASP A 17 27.87 -3.12 -5.76
CA ASP A 17 27.90 -1.72 -5.28
C ASP A 17 27.26 -1.56 -3.91
N GLN A 18 26.49 -2.55 -3.43
CA GLN A 18 25.74 -2.43 -2.16
C GLN A 18 26.62 -2.04 -0.95
N PRO A 19 27.81 -2.66 -0.72
CA PRO A 19 28.65 -2.29 0.43
C PRO A 19 29.06 -0.82 0.39
N LYS A 20 29.44 -0.31 -0.79
CA LYS A 20 29.81 1.08 -0.99
C LYS A 20 28.62 2.02 -0.78
N ALA A 21 27.47 1.70 -1.40
CA ALA A 21 26.26 2.49 -1.30
C ALA A 21 25.75 2.57 0.15
N ILE A 22 25.76 1.45 0.87
CA ILE A 22 25.37 1.42 2.29
C ILE A 22 26.30 2.31 3.12
N ALA A 23 27.62 2.15 2.95
CA ALA A 23 28.60 2.93 3.72
C ALA A 23 28.46 4.44 3.47
N GLU A 24 28.34 4.85 2.22
CA GLU A 24 28.18 6.25 1.81
C GLU A 24 26.91 6.90 2.36
N LEU A 25 25.76 6.18 2.25
CA LEU A 25 24.49 6.68 2.75
C LEU A 25 24.44 6.73 4.28
N VAL A 26 24.99 5.72 4.97
CA VAL A 26 25.09 5.69 6.44
C VAL A 26 26.00 6.80 6.95
N GLU A 27 27.16 7.02 6.32
CA GLU A 27 28.06 8.13 6.65
C GLU A 27 27.35 9.49 6.48
N GLY A 28 26.62 9.66 5.38
CA GLY A 28 25.81 10.86 5.15
C GLY A 28 24.74 11.09 6.20
N LEU A 29 24.05 10.02 6.65
CA LEU A 29 23.06 10.09 7.70
C LEU A 29 23.70 10.44 9.06
N HIS A 30 24.85 9.88 9.40
CA HIS A 30 25.60 10.24 10.60
C HIS A 30 26.16 11.69 10.55
N ALA A 31 26.55 12.15 9.38
CA ALA A 31 26.96 13.55 9.15
C ALA A 31 25.80 14.55 9.20
N GLY A 32 24.55 14.08 9.35
CA GLY A 32 23.37 14.94 9.44
C GLY A 32 22.86 15.44 8.10
N LYS A 33 23.26 14.86 6.97
CA LYS A 33 22.68 15.19 5.66
C LYS A 33 21.17 14.95 5.71
N LYS A 34 20.40 15.98 5.33
CA LYS A 34 18.95 15.92 5.37
C LYS A 34 18.39 15.06 4.22
N GLU A 35 19.00 15.17 3.05
CA GLU A 35 18.53 14.52 1.83
C GLU A 35 19.69 13.80 1.15
N GLN A 36 19.44 12.60 0.64
CA GLN A 36 20.38 11.78 -0.12
C GLN A 36 19.63 11.02 -1.22
N VAL A 37 20.30 10.65 -2.30
CA VAL A 37 19.73 9.90 -3.42
C VAL A 37 20.48 8.59 -3.62
N LEU A 38 19.74 7.49 -3.64
CA LEU A 38 20.19 6.18 -4.09
C LEU A 38 19.68 5.96 -5.53
N GLU A 39 20.55 6.15 -6.52
CA GLU A 39 20.27 5.80 -7.90
C GLU A 39 20.59 4.32 -8.13
N GLY A 40 19.56 3.48 -8.02
CA GLY A 40 19.70 2.03 -8.13
C GLY A 40 18.98 1.46 -9.34
N ALA A 41 19.70 0.82 -10.25
CA ALA A 41 19.11 0.13 -11.39
C ALA A 41 18.12 -0.95 -10.95
N THR A 42 17.21 -1.34 -11.84
CA THR A 42 16.25 -2.41 -11.55
C THR A 42 16.95 -3.73 -11.29
N GLY A 43 16.64 -4.40 -10.18
CA GLY A 43 17.21 -5.71 -9.82
C GLY A 43 18.56 -5.68 -9.11
N THR A 44 19.02 -4.50 -8.67
CA THR A 44 20.27 -4.35 -7.88
C THR A 44 20.10 -4.63 -6.39
N GLY A 45 18.87 -4.88 -5.92
CA GLY A 45 18.59 -5.15 -4.50
C GLY A 45 18.49 -3.90 -3.64
N LYS A 46 17.84 -2.82 -4.13
CA LYS A 46 17.62 -1.58 -3.35
C LYS A 46 16.96 -1.85 -2.00
N THR A 47 15.97 -2.75 -1.91
CA THR A 47 15.33 -3.12 -0.65
C THR A 47 16.32 -3.66 0.36
N PHE A 48 17.25 -4.52 -0.09
CA PHE A 48 18.29 -5.06 0.80
C PHE A 48 19.29 -4.00 1.26
N THR A 49 19.60 -3.04 0.41
CA THR A 49 20.39 -1.85 0.78
C THR A 49 19.69 -1.01 1.83
N MET A 50 18.38 -0.71 1.64
CA MET A 50 17.56 -0.01 2.63
C MET A 50 17.56 -0.77 3.98
N ALA A 51 17.36 -2.09 3.95
CA ALA A 51 17.35 -2.91 5.16
C ALA A 51 18.67 -2.85 5.94
N ASN A 52 19.82 -2.90 5.24
CA ASN A 52 21.13 -2.75 5.87
C ASN A 52 21.33 -1.37 6.49
N ILE A 53 20.84 -0.30 5.85
CA ILE A 53 20.88 1.06 6.41
C ILE A 53 19.99 1.14 7.66
N ILE A 54 18.77 0.60 7.62
CA ILE A 54 17.85 0.58 8.78
C ILE A 54 18.49 -0.11 9.98
N ALA A 55 19.09 -1.29 9.76
CA ALA A 55 19.76 -2.05 10.82
C ALA A 55 20.92 -1.28 11.46
N GLN A 56 21.72 -0.55 10.65
CA GLN A 56 22.85 0.22 11.15
C GLN A 56 22.43 1.51 11.85
N MET A 57 21.42 2.21 11.33
CA MET A 57 20.92 3.46 11.89
C MET A 57 20.08 3.25 13.15
N ASN A 58 19.44 2.09 13.29
CA ASN A 58 18.62 1.71 14.43
C ASN A 58 17.58 2.76 14.83
N ARG A 59 16.84 3.30 13.85
CA ARG A 59 15.81 4.33 14.03
C ARG A 59 14.47 3.88 13.44
N PRO A 60 13.33 4.28 14.04
CA PRO A 60 12.02 4.08 13.41
C PRO A 60 12.05 4.56 11.97
N THR A 61 11.50 3.77 11.07
CA THR A 61 11.64 4.03 9.63
C THR A 61 10.30 4.00 8.93
N LEU A 62 10.08 5.00 8.07
CA LEU A 62 8.97 5.04 7.10
C LEU A 62 9.52 4.76 5.71
N VAL A 63 9.00 3.73 5.05
CA VAL A 63 9.25 3.43 3.63
C VAL A 63 8.01 3.82 2.84
N PHE A 64 8.11 4.90 2.09
CA PHE A 64 7.01 5.45 1.31
C PHE A 64 7.06 4.96 -0.14
N SER A 65 5.98 4.37 -0.62
CA SER A 65 5.82 3.86 -1.98
C SER A 65 4.58 4.46 -2.65
N HIS A 66 4.61 4.64 -3.96
CA HIS A 66 3.57 5.34 -4.71
C HIS A 66 2.27 4.52 -4.91
N ASN A 67 2.28 3.21 -4.76
CA ASN A 67 1.08 2.38 -4.89
C ASN A 67 1.01 1.22 -3.90
N LYS A 68 -0.21 0.68 -3.73
CA LYS A 68 -0.52 -0.41 -2.78
C LYS A 68 0.21 -1.71 -3.10
N THR A 69 0.36 -2.07 -4.37
CA THR A 69 0.99 -3.32 -4.80
C THR A 69 2.48 -3.34 -4.49
N LEU A 70 3.18 -2.26 -4.83
CA LEU A 70 4.62 -2.15 -4.54
C LEU A 70 4.86 -2.04 -3.03
N ALA A 71 4.02 -1.29 -2.32
CA ALA A 71 4.07 -1.24 -0.85
C ALA A 71 3.88 -2.64 -0.24
N GLY A 72 2.97 -3.46 -0.76
CA GLY A 72 2.77 -4.84 -0.32
C GLY A 72 4.00 -5.73 -0.56
N GLN A 73 4.64 -5.60 -1.71
CA GLN A 73 5.89 -6.32 -2.00
C GLN A 73 7.00 -5.92 -1.02
N LEU A 74 7.21 -4.62 -0.82
CA LEU A 74 8.21 -4.12 0.13
C LEU A 74 7.92 -4.57 1.57
N TYR A 75 6.66 -4.54 1.99
CA TYR A 75 6.24 -5.05 3.29
C TYR A 75 6.63 -6.51 3.50
N SER A 76 6.34 -7.38 2.52
CA SER A 76 6.71 -8.79 2.59
C SER A 76 8.22 -8.98 2.65
N GLU A 77 8.98 -8.27 1.80
CA GLU A 77 10.45 -8.32 1.81
C GLU A 77 11.04 -7.85 3.15
N PHE A 78 10.54 -6.74 3.72
CA PHE A 78 11.00 -6.26 5.02
C PHE A 78 10.61 -7.20 6.17
N LYS A 79 9.44 -7.83 6.12
CA LYS A 79 9.00 -8.79 7.13
C LYS A 79 9.87 -10.05 7.16
N GLU A 80 10.33 -10.51 6.01
CA GLU A 80 11.32 -11.59 5.91
C GLU A 80 12.69 -11.18 6.45
N LEU A 81 13.12 -9.93 6.18
CA LEU A 81 14.41 -9.42 6.59
C LEU A 81 14.47 -9.02 8.09
N PHE A 82 13.33 -8.69 8.70
CA PHE A 82 13.21 -8.27 10.11
C PHE A 82 12.14 -9.08 10.86
N PRO A 83 12.29 -10.42 10.97
CA PRO A 83 11.26 -11.29 11.56
C PRO A 83 11.04 -11.04 13.05
N HIS A 84 11.99 -10.43 13.74
CA HIS A 84 11.94 -10.15 15.19
C HIS A 84 11.56 -8.71 15.54
N ASN A 85 11.43 -7.84 14.53
CA ASN A 85 11.05 -6.45 14.70
C ASN A 85 9.61 -6.20 14.21
N ARG A 86 9.08 -5.02 14.48
CA ARG A 86 7.76 -4.63 13.95
C ARG A 86 7.89 -4.11 12.53
N VAL A 87 7.29 -4.83 11.60
CA VAL A 87 7.10 -4.37 10.22
C VAL A 87 5.61 -4.20 10.01
N GLU A 88 5.19 -2.99 9.69
CA GLU A 88 3.79 -2.57 9.61
C GLU A 88 3.42 -2.11 8.21
N PHE A 89 2.12 -2.16 7.89
CA PHE A 89 1.60 -1.87 6.56
C PHE A 89 0.51 -0.80 6.62
N PHE A 90 0.76 0.36 6.01
CA PHE A 90 -0.15 1.50 6.05
C PHE A 90 -0.53 1.99 4.65
N VAL A 91 -1.63 1.46 4.13
CA VAL A 91 -2.16 1.81 2.80
C VAL A 91 -3.62 2.25 2.92
N SER A 92 -4.23 2.66 1.80
CA SER A 92 -5.68 2.89 1.78
C SER A 92 -6.42 1.60 2.15
N ASN A 93 -7.32 1.71 3.12
CA ASN A 93 -8.17 0.60 3.60
C ASN A 93 -9.42 0.37 2.74
N PHE A 94 -9.54 1.02 1.59
CA PHE A 94 -10.67 0.82 0.69
C PHE A 94 -10.35 -0.18 -0.41
N ASP A 95 -11.26 -1.15 -0.64
CA ASP A 95 -11.27 -1.99 -1.84
C ASP A 95 -11.86 -1.24 -3.02
N TYR A 96 -12.89 -0.44 -2.72
CA TYR A 96 -13.49 0.49 -3.66
C TYR A 96 -13.71 1.83 -2.99
N TYR A 97 -13.35 2.91 -3.66
CA TYR A 97 -13.57 4.27 -3.18
C TYR A 97 -14.00 5.20 -4.31
N GLN A 98 -15.23 5.71 -4.20
CA GLN A 98 -15.72 6.80 -5.04
C GLN A 98 -15.92 8.02 -4.14
N PRO A 99 -15.15 9.09 -4.32
CA PRO A 99 -15.31 10.29 -3.52
C PRO A 99 -16.62 10.99 -3.85
N GLU A 100 -17.20 11.63 -2.84
CA GLU A 100 -18.32 12.54 -3.02
C GLU A 100 -17.94 13.67 -3.99
N ALA A 101 -18.78 13.95 -4.95
CA ALA A 101 -18.57 15.01 -5.94
C ALA A 101 -19.87 15.62 -6.43
N TYR A 102 -19.81 16.86 -6.89
CA TYR A 102 -20.94 17.50 -7.56
C TYR A 102 -20.48 18.10 -8.89
N MET A 103 -21.25 17.86 -9.93
CA MET A 103 -21.02 18.40 -11.28
C MET A 103 -22.07 19.45 -11.61
N PRO A 104 -21.79 20.77 -11.44
CA PRO A 104 -22.77 21.83 -11.62
C PRO A 104 -23.38 21.90 -13.01
N LYS A 105 -22.60 21.55 -14.06
CA LYS A 105 -23.07 21.60 -15.47
C LYS A 105 -24.17 20.61 -15.77
N SER A 106 -24.19 19.47 -15.14
CA SER A 106 -25.17 18.38 -15.32
C SER A 106 -26.13 18.25 -14.15
N ASP A 107 -26.01 19.10 -13.14
CA ASP A 107 -26.73 19.01 -11.84
C ASP A 107 -26.69 17.58 -11.26
N MET A 108 -25.51 16.94 -11.34
CA MET A 108 -25.34 15.56 -10.91
C MET A 108 -24.51 15.50 -9.62
N TYR A 109 -25.14 15.00 -8.57
CA TYR A 109 -24.46 14.67 -7.30
C TYR A 109 -24.05 13.20 -7.29
N ILE A 110 -22.80 12.97 -6.96
CA ILE A 110 -22.22 11.65 -6.80
C ILE A 110 -22.02 11.43 -5.30
N GLU A 111 -22.76 10.50 -4.75
CA GLU A 111 -22.63 10.14 -3.34
C GLU A 111 -21.30 9.39 -3.09
N LYS A 112 -20.69 9.62 -1.91
CA LYS A 112 -19.53 8.84 -1.48
C LYS A 112 -19.92 7.38 -1.37
N THR A 113 -19.23 6.53 -2.11
CA THR A 113 -19.35 5.08 -1.97
C THR A 113 -17.98 4.51 -1.63
N ALA A 114 -17.91 3.73 -0.56
CA ALA A 114 -16.66 3.11 -0.12
C ALA A 114 -16.95 1.71 0.42
N ALA A 115 -16.12 0.76 0.04
CA ALA A 115 -16.05 -0.55 0.67
C ALA A 115 -14.76 -0.62 1.47
N ILE A 116 -14.89 -0.75 2.79
CA ILE A 116 -13.74 -0.86 3.69
C ILE A 116 -13.29 -2.32 3.69
N ASN A 117 -12.00 -2.53 3.51
CA ASN A 117 -11.34 -3.79 3.73
C ASN A 117 -10.92 -3.87 5.20
N GLU A 118 -11.58 -4.73 5.96
CA GLU A 118 -11.37 -4.85 7.41
C GLU A 118 -9.93 -5.22 7.78
N GLU A 119 -9.26 -6.01 6.96
CA GLU A 119 -7.90 -6.46 7.21
C GLU A 119 -6.89 -5.32 7.01
N LEU A 120 -7.06 -4.51 5.96
CA LEU A 120 -6.24 -3.33 5.74
C LEU A 120 -6.47 -2.25 6.81
N ASP A 121 -7.69 -2.16 7.31
CA ASP A 121 -8.04 -1.29 8.42
C ASP A 121 -7.33 -1.77 9.70
N MET A 122 -7.34 -3.07 9.96
CA MET A 122 -6.58 -3.70 11.05
C MET A 122 -5.08 -3.37 10.99
N PHE A 123 -4.45 -3.46 9.81
CA PHE A 123 -3.03 -3.09 9.66
C PHE A 123 -2.77 -1.61 9.93
N ARG A 124 -3.70 -0.72 9.60
CA ARG A 124 -3.58 0.70 9.92
C ARG A 124 -3.61 0.94 11.42
N GLU A 125 -4.56 0.32 12.12
CA GLU A 125 -4.64 0.37 13.58
C GLU A 125 -3.39 -0.22 14.24
N SER A 126 -2.92 -1.38 13.77
CA SER A 126 -1.66 -2.00 14.22
C SER A 126 -0.47 -1.05 14.07
N THR A 127 -0.38 -0.37 12.92
CA THR A 127 0.68 0.60 12.64
C THR A 127 0.71 1.73 13.68
N LEU A 128 -0.45 2.34 13.95
CA LEU A 128 -0.54 3.45 14.90
C LEU A 128 -0.14 3.02 16.32
N ASN A 129 -0.62 1.84 16.75
CA ASN A 129 -0.28 1.28 18.05
C ASN A 129 1.21 0.97 18.17
N SER A 130 1.79 0.31 17.17
CA SER A 130 3.21 -0.05 17.15
C SER A 130 4.12 1.17 17.24
N LEU A 131 3.81 2.26 16.54
CA LEU A 131 4.57 3.51 16.59
C LEU A 131 4.52 4.19 17.97
N LEU A 132 3.44 4.02 18.72
CA LEU A 132 3.31 4.56 20.08
C LEU A 132 4.03 3.72 21.13
N GLU A 133 4.18 2.42 20.90
CA GLU A 133 4.75 1.48 21.87
C GLU A 133 6.25 1.20 21.67
N ARG A 134 6.70 1.09 20.41
CA ARG A 134 8.02 0.54 20.06
C ARG A 134 8.80 1.45 19.11
N ARG A 135 10.12 1.50 19.32
CA ARG A 135 11.00 2.24 18.42
C ARG A 135 11.54 1.40 17.26
N ASP A 136 11.55 0.08 17.38
CA ASP A 136 12.02 -0.85 16.35
C ASP A 136 10.91 -1.17 15.32
N THR A 137 10.28 -0.10 14.79
CA THR A 137 9.16 -0.19 13.87
C THR A 137 9.54 0.31 12.48
N ILE A 138 9.31 -0.52 11.47
CA ILE A 138 9.36 -0.17 10.04
C ILE A 138 7.93 -0.10 9.54
N VAL A 139 7.54 1.03 8.99
CA VAL A 139 6.23 1.19 8.35
C VAL A 139 6.41 1.30 6.85
N VAL A 140 5.79 0.39 6.10
CA VAL A 140 5.68 0.50 4.65
C VAL A 140 4.33 1.12 4.31
N ALA A 141 4.35 2.30 3.69
CA ALA A 141 3.14 3.07 3.44
C ALA A 141 2.99 3.48 1.98
N SER A 142 1.73 3.63 1.54
CA SER A 142 1.40 4.33 0.30
C SER A 142 1.11 5.82 0.57
N VAL A 143 0.71 6.55 -0.47
CA VAL A 143 0.28 7.96 -0.35
C VAL A 143 -0.84 8.18 0.70
N ALA A 144 -1.49 7.12 1.16
CA ALA A 144 -2.45 7.19 2.25
C ALA A 144 -1.88 7.77 3.55
N CYS A 145 -0.56 7.72 3.75
CA CYS A 145 0.12 8.24 4.94
C CYS A 145 0.05 9.78 5.07
N ILE A 146 -0.19 10.51 3.98
CA ILE A 146 -0.32 11.97 4.01
C ILE A 146 -1.76 12.44 4.27
N TYR A 147 -2.72 11.51 4.33
CA TYR A 147 -4.12 11.82 4.64
C TYR A 147 -4.37 11.82 6.15
N ALA A 148 -5.50 12.40 6.54
CA ALA A 148 -5.86 12.56 7.94
C ALA A 148 -5.86 11.22 8.71
N ALA A 149 -5.26 11.28 9.90
CA ALA A 149 -5.32 10.29 10.97
C ALA A 149 -5.78 10.97 12.26
N SER A 150 -5.94 10.20 13.33
CA SER A 150 -6.28 10.71 14.65
C SER A 150 -5.16 11.59 15.21
N ASP A 151 -5.50 12.48 16.14
CA ASP A 151 -4.52 13.17 16.98
C ASP A 151 -3.74 12.14 17.80
N PRO A 152 -2.41 12.01 17.62
CA PRO A 152 -1.62 11.00 18.34
C PRO A 152 -1.59 11.22 19.85
N ILE A 153 -1.76 12.46 20.32
CA ILE A 153 -1.77 12.78 21.76
C ILE A 153 -3.10 12.32 22.36
N GLU A 154 -4.23 12.67 21.74
CA GLU A 154 -5.55 12.21 22.19
C GLU A 154 -5.67 10.70 22.10
N TYR A 155 -5.24 10.10 20.99
CA TYR A 155 -5.24 8.66 20.81
C TYR A 155 -4.42 7.94 21.89
N LYS A 156 -3.24 8.47 22.22
CA LYS A 156 -2.41 7.96 23.31
C LYS A 156 -3.06 8.13 24.69
N ASN A 157 -3.79 9.23 24.91
CA ASN A 157 -4.46 9.46 26.19
C ASN A 157 -5.74 8.62 26.36
N MET A 158 -6.27 8.09 25.28
CA MET A 158 -7.47 7.24 25.29
C MET A 158 -7.18 5.79 25.65
N PHE A 159 -5.93 5.27 25.52
CA PHE A 159 -5.68 3.88 25.89
C PHE A 159 -5.91 3.67 27.41
N TYR A 160 -6.39 2.51 27.76
CA TYR A 160 -6.64 2.14 29.15
C TYR A 160 -5.76 0.94 29.54
N THR A 161 -4.94 1.12 30.58
CA THR A 161 -4.08 0.05 31.11
C THR A 161 -4.80 -0.67 32.22
N ILE A 162 -5.09 -1.95 32.05
CA ILE A 162 -5.58 -2.85 33.08
C ILE A 162 -4.41 -3.61 33.73
N ARG A 163 -4.54 -3.95 35.01
CA ARG A 163 -3.50 -4.65 35.79
C ARG A 163 -4.10 -5.78 36.62
N VAL A 164 -3.35 -6.87 36.75
CA VAL A 164 -3.69 -7.93 37.71
C VAL A 164 -3.64 -7.35 39.12
N GLY A 165 -4.65 -7.63 39.96
CA GLY A 165 -4.82 -7.05 41.30
C GLY A 165 -5.46 -5.66 41.29
N GLU A 166 -5.86 -5.10 40.15
CA GLU A 166 -6.60 -3.85 40.07
C GLU A 166 -8.04 -4.03 40.57
N ASN A 167 -8.46 -3.14 41.46
CA ASN A 167 -9.83 -3.14 42.02
C ASN A 167 -10.70 -2.20 41.20
N ILE A 168 -11.61 -2.73 40.39
CA ILE A 168 -12.52 -2.01 39.51
C ILE A 168 -13.84 -2.77 39.40
N ASP A 169 -14.98 -2.09 39.62
CA ASP A 169 -16.30 -2.68 39.37
C ASP A 169 -16.43 -3.08 37.88
N ARG A 170 -17.00 -4.26 37.65
CA ARG A 170 -17.18 -4.79 36.28
C ARG A 170 -17.94 -3.84 35.37
N ASN A 171 -18.97 -3.12 35.86
CA ASN A 171 -19.74 -2.18 35.05
C ASN A 171 -18.92 -0.93 34.72
N ASP A 172 -18.02 -0.52 35.62
CA ASP A 172 -17.10 0.59 35.38
C ASP A 172 -16.05 0.19 34.31
N LEU A 173 -15.52 -1.03 34.39
CA LEU A 173 -14.65 -1.56 33.34
C LEU A 173 -15.38 -1.61 31.98
N MET A 174 -16.60 -2.12 31.96
CA MET A 174 -17.44 -2.14 30.76
C MET A 174 -17.71 -0.74 30.20
N ARG A 175 -17.97 0.24 31.07
CA ARG A 175 -18.18 1.64 30.66
C ARG A 175 -16.92 2.21 30.01
N ARG A 176 -15.74 1.94 30.59
CA ARG A 176 -14.44 2.31 30.01
C ARG A 176 -14.22 1.70 28.62
N LEU A 177 -14.54 0.43 28.44
CA LEU A 177 -14.42 -0.25 27.13
C LEU A 177 -15.37 0.36 26.08
N ILE A 178 -16.60 0.74 26.48
CA ILE A 178 -17.54 1.43 25.59
C ILE A 178 -17.03 2.86 25.23
N GLU A 179 -16.42 3.57 26.17
CA GLU A 179 -15.77 4.86 25.91
C GLU A 179 -14.64 4.74 24.90
N LEU A 180 -13.93 3.59 24.89
CA LEU A 180 -12.93 3.21 23.87
C LEU A 180 -13.55 2.76 22.54
N GLN A 181 -14.87 2.88 22.38
CA GLN A 181 -15.63 2.49 21.17
C GLN A 181 -15.69 0.98 20.92
N TYR A 182 -15.46 0.13 21.93
CA TYR A 182 -15.79 -1.29 21.84
C TYR A 182 -17.30 -1.49 21.92
N SER A 183 -17.83 -2.36 21.06
CA SER A 183 -19.23 -2.73 21.10
C SER A 183 -19.42 -4.12 21.76
N ARG A 184 -20.52 -4.28 22.50
CA ARG A 184 -20.83 -5.59 23.09
C ARG A 184 -21.45 -6.50 22.04
N ASN A 185 -20.86 -7.67 21.84
CA ASN A 185 -21.40 -8.73 21.00
C ASN A 185 -21.11 -10.09 21.65
N ASP A 186 -22.14 -10.67 22.27
CA ASP A 186 -22.01 -11.94 22.99
C ASP A 186 -22.10 -13.17 22.06
N VAL A 187 -22.43 -12.97 20.77
CA VAL A 187 -22.64 -14.03 19.78
C VAL A 187 -21.41 -14.13 18.86
N ASP A 188 -21.05 -13.05 18.21
CA ASP A 188 -19.98 -13.02 17.22
C ASP A 188 -18.86 -12.07 17.69
N GLN A 189 -17.69 -12.65 17.94
CA GLN A 189 -16.51 -11.91 18.39
C GLN A 189 -15.71 -11.41 17.19
N THR A 190 -16.13 -10.29 16.65
CA THR A 190 -15.40 -9.55 15.63
C THR A 190 -14.46 -8.50 16.27
N ARG A 191 -13.56 -7.91 15.49
CA ARG A 191 -12.67 -6.84 15.94
C ARG A 191 -13.43 -5.68 16.59
N GLY A 192 -12.88 -5.13 17.65
CA GLY A 192 -13.50 -4.03 18.39
C GLY A 192 -14.74 -4.43 19.16
N THR A 193 -14.91 -5.72 19.49
CA THR A 193 -16.04 -6.22 20.30
C THR A 193 -15.60 -6.78 21.65
N ILE A 194 -16.52 -6.78 22.58
CA ILE A 194 -16.39 -7.42 23.88
C ILE A 194 -17.52 -8.41 24.10
N ARG A 195 -17.20 -9.54 24.66
CA ARG A 195 -18.15 -10.57 25.10
C ARG A 195 -18.07 -10.73 26.62
N VAL A 196 -19.21 -10.78 27.28
CA VAL A 196 -19.28 -10.91 28.73
C VAL A 196 -20.00 -12.21 29.13
N ARG A 197 -19.33 -13.05 29.91
CA ARG A 197 -19.89 -14.30 30.45
C ARG A 197 -19.55 -14.43 31.92
N GLY A 198 -20.50 -14.08 32.81
CA GLY A 198 -20.26 -14.04 34.25
C GLY A 198 -19.17 -13.04 34.61
N ASP A 199 -18.09 -13.53 35.23
CA ASP A 199 -16.94 -12.74 35.66
C ASP A 199 -15.81 -12.71 34.62
N ILE A 200 -16.08 -13.17 33.41
CA ILE A 200 -15.13 -13.20 32.29
C ILE A 200 -15.53 -12.19 31.23
N ILE A 201 -14.60 -11.35 30.86
CA ILE A 201 -14.70 -10.42 29.74
C ILE A 201 -13.68 -10.82 28.68
N ASP A 202 -14.13 -11.25 27.50
CA ASP A 202 -13.29 -11.48 26.35
C ASP A 202 -13.33 -10.25 25.44
N LEU A 203 -12.18 -9.62 25.19
CA LEU A 203 -12.02 -8.46 24.33
C LEU A 203 -11.30 -8.87 23.06
N THR A 204 -11.88 -8.56 21.90
CA THR A 204 -11.22 -8.74 20.60
C THR A 204 -10.64 -7.38 20.18
N PRO A 205 -9.30 -7.21 20.19
CA PRO A 205 -8.68 -5.94 19.82
C PRO A 205 -9.02 -5.51 18.38
N SER A 206 -9.00 -4.21 18.11
CA SER A 206 -9.27 -3.68 16.77
C SER A 206 -8.15 -3.96 15.75
N TYR A 207 -6.95 -4.19 16.23
CA TYR A 207 -5.71 -4.28 15.46
C TYR A 207 -5.20 -5.70 15.20
N THR A 208 -5.95 -6.73 15.60
CA THR A 208 -5.59 -8.13 15.36
C THR A 208 -6.79 -9.06 15.34
N ASN A 209 -6.66 -10.16 14.59
CA ASN A 209 -7.60 -11.30 14.61
C ASN A 209 -6.92 -12.57 15.17
N GLU A 210 -5.65 -12.49 15.58
CA GLU A 210 -4.87 -13.66 15.98
C GLU A 210 -5.19 -14.12 17.40
N PHE A 211 -5.65 -13.20 18.25
CA PHE A 211 -5.93 -13.48 19.64
C PHE A 211 -7.05 -12.59 20.22
N ASN A 212 -7.63 -13.05 21.32
CA ASN A 212 -8.49 -12.27 22.20
C ASN A 212 -7.81 -12.07 23.55
N ILE A 213 -8.12 -10.96 24.23
CA ILE A 213 -7.71 -10.73 25.60
C ILE A 213 -8.83 -11.12 26.53
N ARG A 214 -8.57 -12.10 27.37
CA ARG A 214 -9.48 -12.55 28.42
C ARG A 214 -9.11 -11.89 29.74
N ILE A 215 -10.08 -11.20 30.32
CA ILE A 215 -10.00 -10.57 31.64
C ILE A 215 -10.90 -11.39 32.57
N GLU A 216 -10.31 -12.05 33.55
CA GLU A 216 -11.01 -12.83 34.56
C GLU A 216 -11.08 -11.99 35.83
N MET A 217 -12.29 -11.81 36.35
CA MET A 217 -12.56 -11.02 37.57
C MET A 217 -12.98 -11.93 38.71
N PHE A 218 -12.58 -11.55 39.91
CA PHE A 218 -13.11 -12.14 41.15
C PHE A 218 -13.71 -11.02 42.02
N GLY A 219 -15.04 -10.90 41.99
CA GLY A 219 -15.72 -9.74 42.52
C GLY A 219 -15.34 -8.48 41.74
N ASP A 220 -14.76 -7.49 42.44
CA ASP A 220 -14.30 -6.23 41.86
C ASP A 220 -12.79 -6.20 41.57
N GLU A 221 -12.10 -7.35 41.65
CA GLU A 221 -10.67 -7.44 41.39
C GLU A 221 -10.38 -8.17 40.07
N ILE A 222 -9.45 -7.65 39.27
CA ILE A 222 -8.93 -8.35 38.08
C ILE A 222 -7.95 -9.42 38.55
N GLU A 223 -8.38 -10.70 38.52
CA GLU A 223 -7.57 -11.84 38.96
C GLU A 223 -6.52 -12.22 37.94
N ARG A 224 -6.90 -12.18 36.63
CA ARG A 224 -6.01 -12.64 35.55
C ARG A 224 -6.29 -11.94 34.23
N ILE A 225 -5.22 -11.71 33.47
CA ILE A 225 -5.26 -11.19 32.11
C ILE A 225 -4.51 -12.17 31.22
N THR A 226 -5.20 -12.76 30.23
CA THR A 226 -4.61 -13.77 29.34
C THR A 226 -4.92 -13.46 27.88
N GLU A 227 -3.96 -13.78 27.02
CA GLU A 227 -4.15 -13.88 25.58
C GLU A 227 -4.63 -15.27 25.24
N ILE A 228 -5.72 -15.36 24.53
CA ILE A 228 -6.34 -16.64 24.18
C ILE A 228 -6.50 -16.74 22.66
N ASP A 229 -6.34 -17.95 22.15
CA ASP A 229 -6.67 -18.28 20.76
C ASP A 229 -8.19 -18.15 20.56
N PRO A 230 -8.65 -17.38 19.56
CA PRO A 230 -10.07 -17.07 19.36
C PRO A 230 -10.91 -18.33 19.06
N LEU A 231 -10.32 -19.33 18.40
CA LEU A 231 -11.00 -20.54 17.98
C LEU A 231 -11.06 -21.60 19.08
N THR A 232 -9.91 -21.85 19.73
CA THR A 232 -9.78 -22.94 20.71
C THR A 232 -9.99 -22.50 22.15
N GLY A 233 -9.92 -21.20 22.44
CA GLY A 233 -9.95 -20.64 23.78
C GLY A 233 -8.72 -20.97 24.63
N LYS A 234 -7.66 -21.56 24.04
CA LYS A 234 -6.43 -21.89 24.75
C LYS A 234 -5.65 -20.63 25.10
N THR A 235 -5.13 -20.57 26.32
CA THR A 235 -4.21 -19.52 26.75
C THR A 235 -2.90 -19.63 25.98
N MET A 236 -2.52 -18.55 25.34
CA MET A 236 -1.26 -18.39 24.61
C MET A 236 -0.22 -17.69 25.48
N ASN A 237 -0.59 -16.59 26.10
CA ASN A 237 0.24 -15.81 27.00
C ASN A 237 -0.54 -15.34 28.23
N ALA A 238 0.17 -14.94 29.29
CA ALA A 238 -0.40 -14.31 30.49
C ALA A 238 0.32 -12.99 30.76
N TYR A 239 -0.43 -11.98 31.15
CA TYR A 239 0.06 -10.61 31.35
C TYR A 239 -0.17 -10.15 32.77
N GLN A 240 0.79 -9.38 33.32
CA GLN A 240 0.62 -8.64 34.58
C GLN A 240 -0.14 -7.31 34.38
N PHE A 241 -0.03 -6.76 33.19
CA PHE A 241 -0.79 -5.59 32.72
C PHE A 241 -0.98 -5.65 31.22
N TYR A 242 -2.02 -5.00 30.74
CA TYR A 242 -2.31 -4.91 29.31
C TYR A 242 -2.84 -3.52 28.95
N ASN A 243 -2.35 -2.98 27.82
CA ASN A 243 -2.83 -1.70 27.29
C ASN A 243 -3.94 -1.95 26.27
N ILE A 244 -5.13 -1.50 26.59
CA ILE A 244 -6.29 -1.58 25.68
C ILE A 244 -6.34 -0.29 24.88
N PHE A 245 -6.13 -0.39 23.57
CA PHE A 245 -6.24 0.72 22.64
C PHE A 245 -7.69 0.94 22.19
N PRO A 246 -8.06 2.16 21.74
CA PRO A 246 -9.38 2.42 21.19
C PRO A 246 -9.73 1.49 20.02
N ALA A 247 -11.00 1.10 19.92
CA ALA A 247 -11.49 0.27 18.79
C ALA A 247 -11.70 1.08 17.50
N SER A 248 -11.56 2.40 17.53
CA SER A 248 -11.69 3.29 16.38
C SER A 248 -10.77 4.48 16.51
N GLY A 249 -10.13 4.87 15.41
CA GLY A 249 -9.32 6.09 15.33
C GLY A 249 -10.14 7.39 15.54
N TYR A 250 -11.46 7.33 15.47
CA TYR A 250 -12.36 8.46 15.77
C TYR A 250 -12.88 8.47 17.21
N ALA A 251 -12.41 7.57 18.07
CA ALA A 251 -12.74 7.62 19.49
C ALA A 251 -12.31 8.96 20.09
N ARG A 252 -13.21 9.63 20.77
CA ARG A 252 -13.00 10.93 21.44
C ARG A 252 -13.75 10.95 22.75
N SER A 253 -13.27 11.77 23.68
CA SER A 253 -14.02 12.01 24.91
C SER A 253 -15.36 12.68 24.60
N LYS A 254 -16.36 12.41 25.43
CA LYS A 254 -17.68 13.02 25.29
C LYS A 254 -17.60 14.56 25.33
N GLU A 255 -16.71 15.09 26.14
CA GLU A 255 -16.49 16.55 26.26
C GLU A 255 -15.92 17.12 24.94
N THR A 256 -14.91 16.48 24.35
CA THR A 256 -14.36 16.86 23.04
C THR A 256 -15.42 16.84 21.95
N MET A 257 -16.26 15.80 21.94
CA MET A 257 -17.33 15.68 20.94
C MET A 257 -18.39 16.75 21.08
N LEU A 258 -18.84 17.08 22.32
CA LEU A 258 -19.83 18.14 22.56
C LEU A 258 -19.27 19.50 22.13
N ARG A 259 -18.03 19.84 22.51
CA ARG A 259 -17.35 21.06 22.04
C ARG A 259 -17.30 21.14 20.51
N ALA A 260 -17.01 20.03 19.84
CA ALA A 260 -17.00 19.98 18.37
C ALA A 260 -18.40 20.24 17.78
N CYS A 261 -19.45 19.64 18.37
CA CYS A 261 -20.83 19.88 17.96
C CYS A 261 -21.23 21.33 18.05
N ASP A 262 -20.87 22.01 19.15
CA ASP A 262 -21.17 23.43 19.33
C ASP A 262 -20.46 24.30 18.27
N ALA A 263 -19.20 23.97 17.94
CA ALA A 263 -18.44 24.66 16.91
C ALA A 263 -18.99 24.41 15.50
N ILE A 264 -19.45 23.18 15.20
CA ILE A 264 -20.11 22.82 13.92
C ILE A 264 -21.44 23.59 13.79
N GLU A 265 -22.22 23.67 14.86
CA GLU A 265 -23.50 24.38 14.85
C GLU A 265 -23.30 25.89 14.61
N ALA A 266 -22.30 26.50 15.25
CA ALA A 266 -21.94 27.90 15.02
C ALA A 266 -21.52 28.15 13.54
N GLU A 267 -20.67 27.30 12.96
CA GLU A 267 -20.29 27.40 11.56
C GLU A 267 -21.50 27.21 10.61
N LEU A 268 -22.41 26.30 10.96
CA LEU A 268 -23.66 26.12 10.20
C LEU A 268 -24.47 27.39 10.13
N GLU A 269 -24.75 28.03 11.27
CA GLU A 269 -25.56 29.27 11.31
C GLU A 269 -24.91 30.40 10.50
N ASP A 270 -23.59 30.58 10.61
CA ASP A 270 -22.84 31.55 9.80
C ASP A 270 -22.97 31.24 8.30
N ARG A 271 -22.89 29.96 7.92
CA ARG A 271 -22.98 29.56 6.51
C ARG A 271 -24.40 29.67 5.95
N LEU A 272 -25.43 29.40 6.75
CA LEU A 272 -26.82 29.61 6.39
C LEU A 272 -27.12 31.08 6.13
N GLU A 273 -26.62 31.98 6.99
CA GLU A 273 -26.75 33.43 6.81
C GLU A 273 -26.07 33.87 5.49
N TYR A 274 -24.86 33.36 5.23
CA TYR A 274 -24.16 33.59 3.94
C TYR A 274 -24.99 33.21 2.73
N PHE A 275 -25.58 32.00 2.69
CA PHE A 275 -26.39 31.55 1.57
C PHE A 275 -27.68 32.38 1.41
N ARG A 276 -28.34 32.72 2.52
CA ARG A 276 -29.54 33.57 2.50
C ARG A 276 -29.23 34.96 1.93
N LYS A 277 -28.11 35.57 2.33
CA LYS A 277 -27.65 36.87 1.79
C LYS A 277 -27.28 36.79 0.28
N LYS A 278 -26.83 35.63 -0.17
CA LYS A 278 -26.50 35.40 -1.59
C LYS A 278 -27.70 34.98 -2.44
N GLY A 279 -28.90 34.86 -1.88
CA GLY A 279 -30.09 34.42 -2.60
C GLY A 279 -30.03 32.94 -3.03
N LYS A 280 -29.35 32.11 -2.24
CA LYS A 280 -29.17 30.66 -2.47
C LYS A 280 -29.96 29.83 -1.43
N PRO A 281 -31.32 29.86 -1.45
CA PRO A 281 -32.13 29.19 -0.43
C PRO A 281 -32.03 27.65 -0.51
N LEU A 282 -31.87 27.07 -1.70
CA LEU A 282 -31.78 25.64 -1.88
C LEU A 282 -30.48 25.08 -1.27
N GLU A 283 -29.36 25.78 -1.46
CA GLU A 283 -28.09 25.42 -0.85
C GLU A 283 -28.13 25.54 0.67
N ALA A 284 -28.83 26.56 1.19
CA ALA A 284 -29.04 26.71 2.61
C ALA A 284 -29.84 25.56 3.21
N GLU A 285 -30.99 25.22 2.62
CA GLU A 285 -31.85 24.13 3.09
C GLU A 285 -31.14 22.78 3.07
N ARG A 286 -30.43 22.46 1.97
CA ARG A 286 -29.64 21.23 1.83
C ARG A 286 -28.58 21.11 2.92
N LEU A 287 -27.81 22.17 3.13
CA LEU A 287 -26.76 22.19 4.15
C LEU A 287 -27.33 22.05 5.54
N GLU A 288 -28.41 22.77 5.87
CA GLU A 288 -29.08 22.76 7.15
C GLU A 288 -29.59 21.35 7.49
N GLN A 289 -30.34 20.74 6.59
CA GLN A 289 -30.91 19.41 6.79
C GLN A 289 -29.81 18.36 7.05
N ARG A 290 -28.78 18.35 6.23
CA ARG A 290 -27.67 17.40 6.38
C ARG A 290 -26.90 17.60 7.68
N THR A 291 -26.51 18.84 7.97
CA THR A 291 -25.65 19.11 9.12
C THR A 291 -26.39 18.90 10.45
N ARG A 292 -27.69 19.24 10.52
CA ARG A 292 -28.48 18.98 11.74
C ARG A 292 -28.65 17.48 12.00
N PHE A 293 -28.87 16.69 10.96
CA PHE A 293 -28.92 15.23 11.07
C PHE A 293 -27.58 14.65 11.57
N ASP A 294 -26.47 15.12 11.00
CA ASP A 294 -25.13 14.68 11.41
C ASP A 294 -24.83 15.10 12.87
N LEU A 295 -25.25 16.31 13.31
CA LEU A 295 -25.11 16.79 14.70
C LEU A 295 -25.89 15.95 15.70
N GLU A 296 -27.11 15.54 15.37
CA GLU A 296 -27.91 14.64 16.22
C GLU A 296 -27.18 13.31 16.41
N ALA A 297 -26.70 12.69 15.34
CA ALA A 297 -25.94 11.43 15.38
C ALA A 297 -24.64 11.56 16.19
N LEU A 298 -23.91 12.68 16.05
CA LEU A 298 -22.67 12.94 16.81
C LEU A 298 -22.95 13.11 18.32
N ARG A 299 -24.03 13.81 18.68
CA ARG A 299 -24.42 14.01 20.10
C ARG A 299 -24.87 12.71 20.77
N GLU A 300 -25.60 11.86 20.05
CA GLU A 300 -26.14 10.61 20.58
C GLU A 300 -25.13 9.49 20.60
N ASN A 301 -24.45 9.28 19.48
CA ASN A 301 -23.62 8.10 19.24
C ASN A 301 -22.11 8.40 19.17
N GLY A 302 -21.72 9.68 19.14
CA GLY A 302 -20.33 10.09 18.93
C GLY A 302 -19.80 9.82 17.51
N TYR A 303 -20.69 9.47 16.58
CA TYR A 303 -20.34 9.13 15.19
C TYR A 303 -21.43 9.51 14.21
N CYS A 304 -21.04 9.92 13.00
CA CYS A 304 -21.95 10.09 11.85
C CYS A 304 -21.26 9.65 10.55
N SER A 305 -22.06 9.34 9.52
CA SER A 305 -21.52 9.05 8.19
C SER A 305 -20.84 10.28 7.59
N GLY A 306 -19.55 10.16 7.24
CA GLY A 306 -18.75 11.30 6.75
C GLY A 306 -18.18 12.17 7.86
N ILE A 307 -18.01 11.64 9.07
CA ILE A 307 -17.43 12.32 10.24
C ILE A 307 -16.11 13.03 9.92
N GLU A 308 -15.35 12.51 8.97
CA GLU A 308 -14.09 13.09 8.51
C GLU A 308 -14.23 14.55 8.01
N ASN A 309 -15.41 14.94 7.51
CA ASN A 309 -15.67 16.31 7.06
C ASN A 309 -15.75 17.31 8.23
N TYR A 310 -15.92 16.85 9.45
CA TYR A 310 -15.94 17.63 10.67
C TYR A 310 -14.63 17.55 11.47
N SER A 311 -13.60 16.88 10.93
CA SER A 311 -12.33 16.62 11.61
C SER A 311 -11.65 17.89 12.14
N MET A 312 -11.78 19.05 11.46
CA MET A 312 -11.24 20.32 11.94
C MET A 312 -11.80 20.70 13.32
N HIS A 313 -13.10 20.59 13.50
CA HIS A 313 -13.76 20.90 14.76
C HIS A 313 -13.50 19.85 15.83
N ILE A 314 -13.52 18.56 15.45
CA ILE A 314 -13.24 17.43 16.34
C ILE A 314 -11.84 17.54 16.92
N ASP A 315 -10.83 17.84 16.09
CA ASP A 315 -9.44 18.02 16.50
C ASP A 315 -9.17 19.40 17.14
N GLY A 316 -10.13 20.34 17.12
CA GLY A 316 -9.94 21.72 17.61
C GLY A 316 -8.96 22.54 16.77
N ARG A 317 -8.75 22.17 15.50
CA ARG A 317 -7.85 22.87 14.59
C ARG A 317 -8.46 24.18 14.07
N LYS A 318 -7.59 25.11 13.70
CA LYS A 318 -7.97 26.35 13.00
C LYS A 318 -7.89 26.16 11.49
N VAL A 319 -8.62 26.99 10.76
CA VAL A 319 -8.54 27.05 9.29
C VAL A 319 -7.08 27.22 8.85
N GLY A 320 -6.65 26.40 7.89
CA GLY A 320 -5.28 26.38 7.37
C GLY A 320 -4.30 25.48 8.13
N GLN A 321 -4.63 25.04 9.33
CA GLN A 321 -3.82 24.04 10.04
C GLN A 321 -3.95 22.68 9.36
N ARG A 322 -2.79 22.02 9.11
CA ARG A 322 -2.82 20.68 8.54
C ARG A 322 -3.48 19.67 9.48
N PRO A 323 -4.18 18.67 8.96
CA PRO A 323 -4.64 17.54 9.78
C PRO A 323 -3.46 16.72 10.29
N TRP A 324 -3.71 16.03 11.41
CA TRP A 324 -2.82 14.97 11.86
C TRP A 324 -2.76 13.84 10.84
N ASN A 325 -1.62 13.17 10.73
CA ASN A 325 -1.43 12.07 9.80
C ASN A 325 -0.38 11.08 10.35
N LEU A 326 -0.01 10.08 9.58
CA LEU A 326 0.94 9.06 10.01
C LEU A 326 2.29 9.62 10.48
N PHE A 327 2.78 10.71 9.88
CA PHE A 327 4.06 11.32 10.24
C PHE A 327 4.07 11.84 11.69
N ASP A 328 2.92 12.22 12.22
CA ASP A 328 2.80 12.74 13.59
C ASP A 328 2.95 11.64 14.66
N TYR A 329 2.82 10.38 14.29
CA TYR A 329 3.05 9.23 15.17
C TYR A 329 4.52 8.83 15.26
N PHE A 330 5.34 9.26 14.30
CA PHE A 330 6.77 9.00 14.33
C PHE A 330 7.50 9.91 15.31
N PRO A 331 8.56 9.40 15.99
CA PRO A 331 9.46 10.27 16.73
C PRO A 331 10.25 11.17 15.77
N LYS A 332 10.71 12.31 16.26
CA LYS A 332 11.37 13.34 15.44
C LYS A 332 12.62 12.87 14.69
N ASP A 333 13.26 11.82 15.18
CA ASP A 333 14.49 11.27 14.61
C ASP A 333 14.27 10.12 13.61
N PHE A 334 13.05 9.91 13.15
CA PHE A 334 12.74 8.84 12.20
C PHE A 334 13.50 8.99 10.86
N LEU A 335 13.69 7.87 10.18
CA LEU A 335 14.29 7.80 8.86
C LEU A 335 13.20 7.60 7.80
N LEU A 336 13.27 8.37 6.71
CA LEU A 336 12.35 8.24 5.59
C LEU A 336 13.08 7.68 4.36
N PHE A 337 12.54 6.61 3.78
CA PHE A 337 12.86 6.18 2.42
C PHE A 337 11.68 6.49 1.51
N VAL A 338 11.95 7.13 0.38
CA VAL A 338 10.94 7.36 -0.66
C VAL A 338 11.29 6.48 -1.85
N ASP A 339 10.58 5.36 -1.96
CA ASP A 339 10.79 4.41 -3.06
C ASP A 339 10.11 4.91 -4.34
N GLU A 340 10.76 4.66 -5.49
CA GLU A 340 10.40 5.21 -6.80
C GLU A 340 10.05 6.70 -6.71
N SER A 341 10.97 7.48 -6.10
CA SER A 341 10.78 8.88 -5.71
C SER A 341 10.31 9.77 -6.86
N HIS A 342 10.80 9.52 -8.08
CA HIS A 342 10.41 10.23 -9.30
C HIS A 342 8.90 10.11 -9.64
N VAL A 343 8.18 9.16 -9.04
CA VAL A 343 6.71 9.01 -9.13
C VAL A 343 6.05 9.41 -7.83
N SER A 344 6.61 8.98 -6.69
CA SER A 344 6.04 9.19 -5.37
C SER A 344 5.92 10.67 -5.01
N LEU A 345 6.94 11.49 -5.29
CA LEU A 345 6.92 12.92 -4.96
C LEU A 345 5.94 13.73 -5.83
N PRO A 346 5.88 13.55 -7.17
CA PRO A 346 4.83 14.17 -7.99
C PRO A 346 3.42 13.79 -7.56
N GLN A 347 3.21 12.54 -7.09
CA GLN A 347 1.93 12.11 -6.56
C GLN A 347 1.53 12.92 -5.31
N VAL A 348 2.44 13.09 -4.35
CA VAL A 348 2.19 13.92 -3.16
C VAL A 348 1.83 15.36 -3.56
N ARG A 349 2.53 15.95 -4.54
CA ARG A 349 2.22 17.31 -5.06
C ARG A 349 0.81 17.41 -5.66
N GLY A 350 0.37 16.38 -6.37
CA GLY A 350 -0.91 16.38 -7.08
C GLY A 350 -2.12 16.18 -6.16
N MET A 351 -1.97 15.51 -5.02
CA MET A 351 -3.10 15.09 -4.17
C MET A 351 -3.90 16.26 -3.60
N TYR A 352 -3.22 17.29 -3.10
CA TYR A 352 -3.89 18.43 -2.45
C TYR A 352 -4.82 19.19 -3.41
N ASN A 353 -4.35 19.54 -4.60
CA ASN A 353 -5.10 20.39 -5.53
C ASN A 353 -6.38 19.69 -6.03
N GLY A 354 -6.28 18.40 -6.34
CA GLY A 354 -7.44 17.62 -6.79
C GLY A 354 -8.53 17.49 -5.72
N ASP A 355 -8.14 17.21 -4.46
CA ASP A 355 -9.06 17.15 -3.33
C ASP A 355 -9.71 18.52 -3.05
N ARG A 356 -8.91 19.57 -3.07
CA ARG A 356 -9.35 20.94 -2.82
C ARG A 356 -10.41 21.40 -3.82
N GLN A 357 -10.17 21.27 -5.11
CA GLN A 357 -11.09 21.67 -6.16
C GLN A 357 -12.44 20.96 -6.04
N ARG A 358 -12.43 19.66 -5.80
CA ARG A 358 -13.63 18.85 -5.61
C ARG A 358 -14.47 19.35 -4.42
N LYS A 359 -13.82 19.58 -3.29
CA LYS A 359 -14.50 20.04 -2.05
C LYS A 359 -14.97 21.48 -2.12
N GLU A 360 -14.27 22.37 -2.80
CA GLU A 360 -14.75 23.74 -3.03
C GLU A 360 -16.09 23.77 -3.72
N VAL A 361 -16.29 22.91 -4.71
CA VAL A 361 -17.60 22.78 -5.37
C VAL A 361 -18.67 22.28 -4.40
N LEU A 362 -18.39 21.28 -3.58
CA LEU A 362 -19.33 20.78 -2.57
C LEU A 362 -19.73 21.86 -1.56
N VAL A 363 -18.77 22.68 -1.12
CA VAL A 363 -19.01 23.79 -0.18
C VAL A 363 -19.79 24.92 -0.85
N GLU A 364 -19.49 25.26 -2.10
CA GLU A 364 -20.18 26.34 -2.83
C GLU A 364 -21.65 26.04 -3.08
N TYR A 365 -21.98 24.76 -3.30
CA TYR A 365 -23.33 24.29 -3.59
C TYR A 365 -24.08 23.70 -2.38
N GLY A 366 -23.60 23.94 -1.15
CA GLY A 366 -24.29 23.62 0.10
C GLY A 366 -24.33 22.12 0.44
N PHE A 367 -23.43 21.30 -0.09
CA PHE A 367 -23.32 19.90 0.31
C PHE A 367 -22.48 19.70 1.56
N ARG A 368 -21.51 20.59 1.81
CA ARG A 368 -20.60 20.53 2.97
C ARG A 368 -20.32 21.91 3.54
N LEU A 369 -19.97 21.92 4.85
CA LEU A 369 -19.49 23.12 5.52
C LEU A 369 -18.09 23.53 5.01
N PRO A 370 -17.69 24.80 5.11
CA PRO A 370 -16.34 25.25 4.77
C PRO A 370 -15.22 24.48 5.47
N SER A 371 -15.43 24.07 6.73
CA SER A 371 -14.47 23.25 7.50
C SER A 371 -14.11 21.92 6.85
N ALA A 372 -14.96 21.37 5.98
CA ALA A 372 -14.66 20.15 5.21
C ALA A 372 -13.43 20.31 4.30
N LEU A 373 -13.06 21.54 3.92
CA LEU A 373 -11.85 21.85 3.18
C LEU A 373 -10.57 21.55 3.96
N GLU A 374 -10.64 21.51 5.29
CA GLU A 374 -9.50 21.23 6.17
C GLU A 374 -9.32 19.73 6.49
N ASN A 375 -10.24 18.87 6.05
CA ASN A 375 -10.00 17.43 5.92
C ASN A 375 -9.30 17.17 4.57
N ARG A 376 -8.01 17.30 4.53
CA ARG A 376 -7.22 17.33 3.31
C ARG A 376 -5.91 16.56 3.46
N PRO A 377 -5.32 16.07 2.34
CA PRO A 377 -3.96 15.58 2.40
C PRO A 377 -2.97 16.71 2.72
N MET A 378 -1.78 16.35 3.15
CA MET A 378 -0.69 17.32 3.31
C MET A 378 -0.41 18.03 1.99
N LYS A 379 -0.07 19.32 2.08
CA LYS A 379 0.59 20.03 1.00
C LYS A 379 2.03 19.55 0.87
N PHE A 380 2.65 19.78 -0.28
CA PHE A 380 4.01 19.32 -0.51
C PHE A 380 5.04 19.99 0.42
N ASP A 381 4.88 21.29 0.69
CA ASP A 381 5.70 22.04 1.66
C ASP A 381 5.54 21.51 3.09
N GLU A 382 4.33 21.17 3.48
CA GLU A 382 4.06 20.52 4.77
C GLU A 382 4.75 19.14 4.85
N PHE A 383 4.66 18.34 3.78
CA PHE A 383 5.35 17.06 3.68
C PHE A 383 6.88 17.22 3.82
N GLN A 384 7.47 18.19 3.13
CA GLN A 384 8.90 18.47 3.25
C GLN A 384 9.30 18.89 4.66
N SER A 385 8.45 19.68 5.35
CA SER A 385 8.71 20.14 6.71
C SER A 385 8.70 19.02 7.75
N MET A 386 7.99 17.92 7.47
CA MET A 386 7.91 16.75 8.35
C MET A 386 9.08 15.79 8.19
N MET A 387 9.84 15.87 7.10
CA MET A 387 11.00 15.00 6.87
C MET A 387 12.14 15.39 7.81
N ASN A 388 12.65 14.42 8.56
CA ASN A 388 13.89 14.58 9.33
C ASN A 388 15.11 14.33 8.44
N GLN A 389 15.35 13.08 8.06
CA GLN A 389 16.35 12.67 7.07
C GLN A 389 15.70 11.73 6.07
N VAL A 390 15.98 11.93 4.79
CA VAL A 390 15.35 11.16 3.70
C VAL A 390 16.40 10.61 2.73
N VAL A 391 16.16 9.37 2.30
CA VAL A 391 16.86 8.74 1.18
C VAL A 391 15.85 8.50 0.06
N TYR A 392 16.04 9.20 -1.04
CA TYR A 392 15.26 9.00 -2.26
C TYR A 392 15.81 7.82 -3.03
N CYS A 393 15.00 6.81 -3.28
CA CYS A 393 15.39 5.60 -4.01
C CYS A 393 14.72 5.58 -5.38
N SER A 394 15.49 5.50 -6.45
CA SER A 394 14.96 5.41 -7.82
C SER A 394 15.99 4.85 -8.79
N ALA A 395 15.53 4.23 -9.87
CA ALA A 395 16.39 3.92 -11.02
C ALA A 395 16.58 5.14 -11.97
N THR A 396 15.71 6.14 -11.81
CA THR A 396 15.63 7.35 -12.63
C THR A 396 15.17 8.53 -11.76
N PRO A 397 16.01 9.05 -10.86
CA PRO A 397 15.64 10.15 -9.97
C PRO A 397 15.05 11.36 -10.73
N GLY A 398 14.11 12.07 -10.11
CA GLY A 398 13.51 13.28 -10.66
C GLY A 398 14.44 14.50 -10.52
N ASP A 399 14.08 15.59 -11.19
CA ASP A 399 14.88 16.84 -11.14
C ASP A 399 14.90 17.40 -9.71
N PHE A 400 13.78 17.31 -9.00
CA PHE A 400 13.66 17.76 -7.62
C PHE A 400 14.66 17.05 -6.68
N GLU A 401 14.75 15.71 -6.75
CA GLU A 401 15.67 14.94 -5.91
C GLU A 401 17.13 15.23 -6.26
N LEU A 402 17.42 15.38 -7.55
CA LEU A 402 18.77 15.67 -8.03
C LEU A 402 19.21 17.07 -7.61
N GLU A 403 18.34 18.06 -7.74
CA GLU A 403 18.61 19.45 -7.29
C GLU A 403 18.79 19.53 -5.76
N ALA A 404 18.00 18.76 -4.99
CA ALA A 404 18.09 18.74 -3.53
C ALA A 404 19.43 18.24 -2.99
N VAL A 405 20.18 17.47 -3.78
CA VAL A 405 21.49 16.91 -3.42
C VAL A 405 22.64 17.45 -4.29
N ASP A 406 22.44 18.58 -4.98
CA ASP A 406 23.43 19.16 -5.91
C ASP A 406 23.98 18.14 -6.91
N HIS A 407 23.11 17.25 -7.42
CA HIS A 407 23.43 16.13 -8.32
C HIS A 407 24.42 15.08 -7.77
N HIS A 408 24.65 15.06 -6.46
CA HIS A 408 25.47 14.02 -5.82
C HIS A 408 24.62 12.80 -5.50
N VAL A 409 24.71 11.77 -6.34
CA VAL A 409 23.96 10.52 -6.18
C VAL A 409 24.87 9.38 -5.78
N THR A 410 24.35 8.50 -4.90
CA THR A 410 24.99 7.22 -4.62
C THR A 410 24.48 6.20 -5.62
N GLU A 411 25.34 5.72 -6.52
CA GLU A 411 24.98 4.76 -7.58
C GLU A 411 25.01 3.33 -7.06
N GLN A 412 24.02 2.53 -7.53
CA GLN A 412 23.94 1.09 -7.31
C GLN A 412 23.53 0.42 -8.64
N ILE A 413 24.50 0.06 -9.46
CA ILE A 413 24.32 -0.44 -10.83
C ILE A 413 24.44 -1.95 -10.89
N ILE A 414 25.37 -2.53 -10.15
CA ILE A 414 25.70 -3.95 -10.19
C ILE A 414 24.57 -4.82 -9.66
N ARG A 415 24.10 -5.75 -10.48
CA ARG A 415 23.17 -6.81 -10.10
C ARG A 415 23.93 -8.01 -9.58
N PRO A 416 23.63 -8.51 -8.38
CA PRO A 416 24.28 -9.71 -7.83
C PRO A 416 24.13 -10.96 -8.72
N THR A 417 23.06 -11.01 -9.53
CA THR A 417 22.79 -12.10 -10.49
C THR A 417 23.64 -12.07 -11.74
N GLY A 418 24.43 -11.03 -11.94
CA GLY A 418 25.23 -10.79 -13.15
C GLY A 418 24.41 -10.39 -14.39
N LEU A 419 23.08 -10.23 -14.27
CA LEU A 419 22.22 -9.90 -15.40
C LEU A 419 22.57 -8.52 -15.97
N LEU A 420 22.74 -8.47 -17.29
CA LEU A 420 23.06 -7.26 -18.03
C LEU A 420 21.80 -6.43 -18.33
N ASP A 421 21.95 -5.14 -18.48
CA ASP A 421 20.92 -4.33 -19.12
C ASP A 421 20.68 -4.82 -20.56
N PRO A 422 19.42 -4.77 -21.06
CA PRO A 422 19.10 -5.35 -22.36
C PRO A 422 19.78 -4.61 -23.50
N LYS A 423 20.05 -5.34 -24.59
CA LYS A 423 20.56 -4.74 -25.83
C LYS A 423 19.44 -3.99 -26.53
N ILE A 424 19.68 -2.73 -26.88
CA ILE A 424 18.71 -1.88 -27.57
C ILE A 424 19.02 -1.86 -29.07
N THR A 425 17.98 -2.03 -29.89
CA THR A 425 18.04 -1.90 -31.33
C THR A 425 16.98 -0.91 -31.79
N VAL A 426 17.39 0.14 -32.48
CA VAL A 426 16.46 1.09 -33.12
C VAL A 426 16.13 0.59 -34.51
N LYS A 427 14.86 0.53 -34.85
CA LYS A 427 14.34 0.01 -36.10
C LYS A 427 13.36 1.03 -36.73
N PRO A 428 13.22 1.05 -38.08
CA PRO A 428 12.28 1.95 -38.74
C PRO A 428 10.83 1.60 -38.41
N THR A 429 9.94 2.59 -38.45
CA THR A 429 8.50 2.36 -38.22
C THR A 429 7.86 1.60 -39.37
N LYS A 430 8.39 1.73 -40.61
CA LYS A 430 7.88 1.00 -41.76
C LYS A 430 8.16 -0.50 -41.63
N GLY A 431 7.10 -1.30 -41.66
CA GLY A 431 7.20 -2.77 -41.53
C GLY A 431 7.32 -3.23 -40.06
N GLN A 432 7.14 -2.36 -39.08
CA GLN A 432 7.31 -2.65 -37.64
C GLN A 432 6.45 -3.83 -37.16
N ILE A 433 5.24 -4.00 -37.72
CA ILE A 433 4.31 -5.05 -37.25
C ILE A 433 4.80 -6.44 -37.72
N ASP A 434 5.28 -6.57 -38.95
CA ASP A 434 5.83 -7.84 -39.44
C ASP A 434 7.12 -8.18 -38.69
N ASP A 435 7.98 -7.20 -38.42
CA ASP A 435 9.18 -7.36 -37.61
C ASP A 435 8.86 -7.79 -36.16
N ILE A 436 7.80 -7.25 -35.57
CA ILE A 436 7.30 -7.70 -34.24
C ILE A 436 6.86 -9.16 -34.30
N CYS A 437 6.13 -9.57 -35.34
CA CYS A 437 5.70 -10.96 -35.51
C CYS A 437 6.89 -11.93 -35.61
N GLU A 438 7.90 -11.60 -36.43
CA GLU A 438 9.13 -12.41 -36.55
C GLU A 438 9.87 -12.50 -35.20
N ALA A 439 9.95 -11.37 -34.47
CA ALA A 439 10.58 -11.33 -33.16
C ALA A 439 9.82 -12.15 -32.12
N LEU A 440 8.49 -12.13 -32.13
CA LEU A 440 7.64 -12.96 -31.27
C LEU A 440 7.85 -14.43 -31.55
N ASP A 441 7.82 -14.85 -32.81
CA ASP A 441 8.06 -16.25 -33.23
C ASP A 441 9.41 -16.78 -32.70
N ALA A 442 10.45 -15.94 -32.78
CA ALA A 442 11.77 -16.29 -32.28
C ALA A 442 11.80 -16.48 -30.76
N ARG A 443 11.03 -15.67 -30.02
CA ARG A 443 10.94 -15.74 -28.54
C ARG A 443 10.11 -16.93 -28.09
N LEU A 444 8.97 -17.17 -28.73
CA LEU A 444 8.07 -18.28 -28.40
C LEU A 444 8.74 -19.63 -28.56
N LYS A 445 9.62 -19.81 -29.60
CA LYS A 445 10.46 -21.00 -29.76
C LYS A 445 11.38 -21.29 -28.58
N ARG A 446 11.73 -20.25 -27.80
CA ARG A 446 12.55 -20.34 -26.57
C ARG A 446 11.74 -20.36 -25.31
N ASN A 447 10.41 -20.42 -25.42
CA ASN A 447 9.46 -20.27 -24.29
C ASN A 447 9.62 -18.94 -23.53
N GLU A 448 10.01 -17.87 -24.22
CA GLU A 448 10.15 -16.51 -23.69
C GLU A 448 8.92 -15.68 -24.05
N ARG A 449 8.73 -14.54 -23.39
CA ARG A 449 7.55 -13.65 -23.51
C ARG A 449 7.98 -12.25 -23.93
N ALA A 450 6.99 -11.48 -24.41
CA ALA A 450 7.22 -10.11 -24.85
C ALA A 450 6.24 -9.11 -24.24
N LEU A 451 6.69 -7.85 -24.16
CA LEU A 451 5.88 -6.70 -23.84
C LEU A 451 5.91 -5.72 -25.01
N ILE A 452 4.76 -5.20 -25.40
CA ILE A 452 4.63 -4.26 -26.52
C ILE A 452 3.95 -2.99 -26.00
N THR A 453 4.64 -1.84 -26.10
CA THR A 453 4.11 -0.56 -25.64
C THR A 453 3.69 0.33 -26.79
N THR A 454 2.48 0.86 -26.71
CA THR A 454 1.90 1.81 -27.67
C THR A 454 1.68 3.18 -27.03
N LEU A 455 1.28 4.19 -27.81
CA LEU A 455 1.00 5.53 -27.30
C LEU A 455 -0.49 5.77 -27.00
N THR A 456 -1.38 5.08 -27.71
CA THR A 456 -2.83 5.31 -27.60
C THR A 456 -3.60 4.01 -27.34
N VAL A 457 -4.76 4.13 -26.70
CA VAL A 457 -5.70 3.02 -26.45
C VAL A 457 -6.07 2.34 -27.75
N ARG A 458 -6.50 3.12 -28.75
CA ARG A 458 -6.89 2.61 -30.06
C ARG A 458 -5.80 1.80 -30.73
N MET A 459 -4.56 2.30 -30.73
CA MET A 459 -3.44 1.58 -31.32
C MET A 459 -3.16 0.25 -30.60
N ALA A 460 -3.31 0.22 -29.27
CA ALA A 460 -3.13 -1.01 -28.51
C ALA A 460 -4.25 -2.03 -28.81
N GLU A 461 -5.48 -1.58 -28.95
CA GLU A 461 -6.64 -2.42 -29.30
C GLU A 461 -6.50 -2.99 -30.71
N ASP A 462 -6.23 -2.11 -31.70
CA ASP A 462 -6.03 -2.50 -33.11
C ASP A 462 -4.88 -3.51 -33.25
N LEU A 463 -3.75 -3.25 -32.58
CA LEU A 463 -2.59 -4.17 -32.59
C LEU A 463 -2.92 -5.50 -31.90
N THR A 464 -3.64 -5.48 -30.80
CA THR A 464 -4.06 -6.69 -30.11
C THR A 464 -4.98 -7.54 -30.98
N ALA A 465 -5.95 -6.94 -31.65
CA ALA A 465 -6.86 -7.64 -32.57
C ALA A 465 -6.06 -8.28 -33.73
N TYR A 466 -5.20 -7.50 -34.37
CA TYR A 466 -4.39 -7.95 -35.48
C TYR A 466 -3.47 -9.14 -35.11
N LEU A 467 -2.77 -9.08 -33.97
CA LEU A 467 -1.92 -10.17 -33.53
C LEU A 467 -2.71 -11.43 -33.15
N LYS A 468 -3.91 -11.27 -32.56
CA LYS A 468 -4.82 -12.39 -32.29
C LYS A 468 -5.31 -13.06 -33.55
N GLU A 469 -5.66 -12.31 -34.61
CA GLU A 469 -6.01 -12.86 -35.92
C GLU A 469 -4.90 -13.67 -36.56
N ARG A 470 -3.63 -13.32 -36.29
CA ARG A 470 -2.46 -14.09 -36.69
C ARG A 470 -2.16 -15.32 -35.83
N GLY A 471 -2.96 -15.57 -34.78
CA GLY A 471 -2.88 -16.76 -33.95
C GLY A 471 -2.05 -16.60 -32.66
N TYR A 472 -1.54 -15.40 -32.35
CA TYR A 472 -0.82 -15.15 -31.10
C TYR A 472 -1.80 -15.01 -29.92
N LYS A 473 -1.40 -15.51 -28.75
CA LYS A 473 -2.15 -15.37 -27.50
C LYS A 473 -1.79 -14.04 -26.84
N ILE A 474 -2.48 -12.98 -27.21
CA ILE A 474 -2.21 -11.61 -26.75
C ILE A 474 -3.19 -11.20 -25.66
N ALA A 475 -2.68 -10.66 -24.57
CA ALA A 475 -3.47 -9.92 -23.59
C ALA A 475 -3.29 -8.41 -23.80
N TYR A 476 -4.35 -7.66 -23.56
CA TYR A 476 -4.36 -6.20 -23.56
C TYR A 476 -4.55 -5.69 -22.14
N LEU A 477 -3.71 -4.74 -21.74
CA LEU A 477 -3.85 -4.05 -20.46
C LEU A 477 -4.05 -2.55 -20.69
N HIS A 478 -5.05 -1.97 -20.04
CA HIS A 478 -5.34 -0.53 -20.07
C HIS A 478 -5.51 0.02 -18.64
N HIS A 479 -5.68 1.34 -18.52
CA HIS A 479 -5.75 2.02 -17.22
C HIS A 479 -7.02 1.65 -16.41
N GLU A 480 -8.07 1.20 -17.06
CA GLU A 480 -9.33 0.77 -16.43
C GLU A 480 -9.33 -0.72 -16.05
N THR A 481 -8.32 -1.48 -16.46
CA THR A 481 -8.19 -2.90 -16.07
C THR A 481 -8.09 -3.00 -14.55
N LYS A 482 -9.02 -3.72 -13.93
CA LYS A 482 -9.07 -3.91 -12.47
C LYS A 482 -7.81 -4.62 -11.97
N THR A 483 -7.43 -4.35 -10.73
CA THR A 483 -6.19 -4.89 -10.14
C THR A 483 -6.14 -6.42 -10.19
N LEU A 484 -7.23 -7.10 -9.90
CA LEU A 484 -7.33 -8.57 -9.96
C LEU A 484 -7.11 -9.11 -11.38
N GLU A 485 -7.80 -8.54 -12.36
CA GLU A 485 -7.68 -8.92 -13.77
C GLU A 485 -6.25 -8.69 -14.27
N ARG A 486 -5.61 -7.59 -13.85
CA ARG A 486 -4.20 -7.30 -14.16
C ARG A 486 -3.28 -8.37 -13.60
N THR A 487 -3.50 -8.81 -12.37
CA THR A 487 -2.71 -9.87 -11.74
C THR A 487 -2.88 -11.21 -12.46
N GLU A 488 -4.09 -11.54 -12.89
CA GLU A 488 -4.36 -12.75 -13.68
C GLU A 488 -3.66 -12.73 -15.04
N VAL A 489 -3.72 -11.60 -15.75
CA VAL A 489 -3.03 -11.44 -17.04
C VAL A 489 -1.51 -11.62 -16.90
N ILE A 490 -0.92 -11.04 -15.86
CA ILE A 490 0.51 -11.20 -15.59
C ILE A 490 0.84 -12.66 -15.25
N ARG A 491 0.04 -13.31 -14.44
CA ARG A 491 0.18 -14.73 -14.12
C ARG A 491 0.08 -15.60 -15.38
N ASP A 492 -0.91 -15.33 -16.23
CA ASP A 492 -1.09 -16.10 -17.47
C ASP A 492 0.04 -15.89 -18.47
N LEU A 493 0.66 -14.69 -18.50
CA LEU A 493 1.91 -14.45 -19.25
C LEU A 493 3.04 -15.34 -18.70
N ARG A 494 3.24 -15.37 -17.39
CA ARG A 494 4.28 -16.18 -16.74
C ARG A 494 4.07 -17.68 -16.95
N LEU A 495 2.83 -18.14 -16.92
CA LEU A 495 2.47 -19.54 -17.19
C LEU A 495 2.52 -19.91 -18.68
N GLY A 496 2.76 -18.98 -19.59
CA GLY A 496 2.77 -19.23 -21.03
C GLY A 496 1.40 -19.42 -21.67
N LYS A 497 0.34 -19.05 -20.98
CA LYS A 497 -1.01 -19.00 -21.57
C LYS A 497 -1.20 -17.77 -22.44
N VAL A 498 -0.40 -16.74 -22.22
CA VAL A 498 -0.31 -15.51 -22.98
C VAL A 498 1.11 -15.38 -23.50
N ASP A 499 1.27 -15.05 -24.78
CA ASP A 499 2.53 -14.91 -25.48
C ASP A 499 3.15 -13.54 -25.29
N ALA A 500 2.33 -12.51 -25.37
CA ALA A 500 2.73 -11.13 -25.15
C ALA A 500 1.59 -10.27 -24.54
N ILE A 501 1.98 -9.21 -23.86
CA ILE A 501 1.06 -8.19 -23.38
C ILE A 501 1.26 -6.92 -24.22
N VAL A 502 0.18 -6.39 -24.73
CA VAL A 502 0.12 -5.06 -25.36
C VAL A 502 -0.48 -4.07 -24.38
N GLY A 503 0.10 -2.88 -24.25
CA GLY A 503 -0.45 -1.87 -23.35
C GLY A 503 0.18 -0.51 -23.50
N ILE A 504 -0.48 0.48 -22.87
CA ILE A 504 0.02 1.85 -22.76
C ILE A 504 0.51 2.04 -21.34
N ASN A 505 1.76 2.38 -21.12
CA ASN A 505 2.26 2.84 -19.83
C ASN A 505 1.97 1.94 -18.58
N LEU A 506 1.39 0.76 -18.78
CA LEU A 506 0.88 -0.10 -17.70
C LEU A 506 1.97 -0.88 -16.99
N LEU A 507 3.16 -0.84 -17.53
CA LEU A 507 4.28 -1.69 -17.15
C LEU A 507 5.40 -0.89 -16.47
N ARG A 508 5.11 0.35 -16.05
CA ARG A 508 6.13 1.24 -15.47
C ARG A 508 6.66 0.75 -14.14
N GLU A 509 5.82 0.13 -13.29
CA GLU A 509 6.14 -0.01 -11.88
C GLU A 509 5.83 -1.40 -11.33
N GLY A 510 6.75 -1.95 -10.55
CA GLY A 510 6.51 -3.11 -9.69
C GLY A 510 6.36 -4.48 -10.35
N LEU A 511 6.51 -4.61 -11.68
CA LEU A 511 6.40 -5.90 -12.34
C LEU A 511 7.73 -6.63 -12.42
N ASP A 512 7.79 -7.79 -11.80
CA ASP A 512 8.92 -8.72 -11.85
C ASP A 512 8.55 -9.93 -12.70
N ILE A 513 8.86 -9.86 -14.01
CA ILE A 513 8.52 -10.90 -14.98
C ILE A 513 9.79 -11.39 -15.67
N PRO A 514 10.52 -12.34 -15.08
CA PRO A 514 11.78 -12.83 -15.64
C PRO A 514 11.60 -13.59 -16.98
N GLU A 515 10.39 -14.01 -17.30
CA GLU A 515 10.06 -14.67 -18.56
C GLU A 515 10.07 -13.71 -19.77
N VAL A 516 10.03 -12.39 -19.53
CA VAL A 516 10.06 -11.38 -20.59
C VAL A 516 11.49 -11.15 -21.06
N SER A 517 11.76 -11.52 -22.31
CA SER A 517 13.04 -11.31 -22.97
C SER A 517 13.00 -10.24 -24.07
N LEU A 518 11.80 -9.81 -24.48
CA LEU A 518 11.63 -8.79 -25.52
C LEU A 518 10.69 -7.67 -25.06
N VAL A 519 11.12 -6.44 -25.26
CA VAL A 519 10.29 -5.26 -25.11
C VAL A 519 10.27 -4.49 -26.43
N CYS A 520 9.09 -4.30 -27.02
CA CYS A 520 8.88 -3.49 -28.20
C CYS A 520 8.28 -2.12 -27.81
N ILE A 521 8.93 -1.05 -28.22
CA ILE A 521 8.49 0.31 -27.98
C ILE A 521 8.13 0.95 -29.31
N LEU A 522 6.83 1.05 -29.60
CA LEU A 522 6.33 1.68 -30.81
C LEU A 522 6.32 3.21 -30.65
N ASP A 523 6.51 3.91 -31.77
CA ASP A 523 6.58 5.39 -31.78
C ASP A 523 7.54 5.94 -30.71
N ALA A 524 8.73 5.37 -30.63
CA ALA A 524 9.73 5.76 -29.62
C ALA A 524 10.22 7.20 -29.82
N ASP A 525 10.10 7.76 -31.02
CA ASP A 525 10.46 9.12 -31.41
C ASP A 525 9.35 10.18 -31.13
N LYS A 526 8.19 9.79 -30.67
CA LYS A 526 7.13 10.73 -30.31
C LYS A 526 7.34 11.26 -28.91
N GLU A 527 8.16 12.28 -28.76
CA GLU A 527 8.50 12.89 -27.48
C GLU A 527 7.25 13.29 -26.69
N GLY A 528 7.29 13.07 -25.38
CA GLY A 528 6.21 13.34 -24.45
C GLY A 528 6.38 12.55 -23.16
N PHE A 529 5.42 12.65 -22.27
CA PHE A 529 5.45 11.99 -20.97
C PHE A 529 5.72 10.48 -21.05
N LEU A 530 5.14 9.78 -22.06
CA LEU A 530 5.29 8.33 -22.26
C LEU A 530 6.61 7.93 -22.94
N ARG A 531 7.34 8.85 -23.52
CA ARG A 531 8.60 8.64 -24.24
C ARG A 531 9.72 9.57 -23.75
N SER A 532 9.58 10.13 -22.55
CA SER A 532 10.67 10.80 -21.86
C SER A 532 11.82 9.82 -21.58
N HIS A 533 13.03 10.30 -21.42
CA HIS A 533 14.19 9.46 -21.11
C HIS A 533 13.96 8.56 -19.88
N ARG A 534 13.31 9.06 -18.82
CA ARG A 534 12.95 8.28 -17.62
C ARG A 534 11.99 7.15 -17.97
N SER A 535 10.92 7.46 -18.72
CA SER A 535 9.93 6.47 -19.15
C SER A 535 10.56 5.36 -20.02
N LEU A 536 11.46 5.74 -20.93
CA LEU A 536 12.18 4.79 -21.78
C LEU A 536 13.08 3.87 -20.93
N ILE A 537 13.91 4.41 -20.03
CA ILE A 537 14.80 3.60 -19.16
C ILE A 537 13.99 2.61 -18.33
N GLN A 538 12.85 3.02 -17.78
CA GLN A 538 12.00 2.12 -17.00
C GLN A 538 11.39 1.00 -17.84
N THR A 539 10.94 1.33 -19.05
CA THR A 539 10.39 0.34 -19.99
C THR A 539 11.47 -0.63 -20.44
N ILE A 540 12.66 -0.14 -20.76
CA ILE A 540 13.85 -0.94 -21.09
C ILE A 540 14.20 -1.90 -19.95
N GLY A 541 14.16 -1.41 -18.72
CA GLY A 541 14.47 -2.19 -17.52
C GLY A 541 13.57 -3.41 -17.28
N ARG A 542 12.42 -3.51 -17.97
CA ARG A 542 11.54 -4.70 -17.89
C ARG A 542 12.16 -5.94 -18.53
N ALA A 543 13.03 -5.79 -19.53
CA ALA A 543 13.77 -6.90 -20.11
C ALA A 543 15.09 -7.23 -19.36
N ALA A 544 15.50 -6.43 -18.39
CA ALA A 544 16.78 -6.58 -17.68
C ALA A 544 16.83 -7.76 -16.68
N ARG A 545 15.73 -8.51 -16.52
CA ARG A 545 15.64 -9.70 -15.67
C ARG A 545 15.81 -11.03 -16.40
N ASN A 546 15.94 -10.95 -17.71
CA ASN A 546 16.21 -12.09 -18.58
C ASN A 546 17.60 -11.99 -19.17
N ALA A 547 18.37 -13.09 -19.16
CA ALA A 547 19.72 -13.13 -19.72
C ALA A 547 19.74 -12.84 -21.24
N ASN A 548 18.61 -13.10 -21.93
CA ASN A 548 18.40 -12.84 -23.35
C ASN A 548 17.63 -11.52 -23.60
N GLY A 549 17.66 -10.59 -22.65
CA GLY A 549 16.89 -9.35 -22.72
C GLY A 549 17.27 -8.47 -23.90
N GLU A 550 16.28 -8.12 -24.74
CA GLU A 550 16.42 -7.19 -25.87
C GLU A 550 15.27 -6.19 -25.90
N VAL A 551 15.56 -5.01 -26.43
CA VAL A 551 14.57 -3.95 -26.63
C VAL A 551 14.62 -3.46 -28.07
N TYR A 552 13.47 -3.43 -28.72
CA TYR A 552 13.31 -2.84 -30.04
C TYR A 552 12.57 -1.53 -29.93
N MET A 553 13.21 -0.45 -30.36
CA MET A 553 12.61 0.89 -30.44
C MET A 553 12.28 1.17 -31.90
N TYR A 554 11.00 1.31 -32.21
CA TYR A 554 10.56 1.68 -33.55
C TYR A 554 10.45 3.19 -33.64
N ALA A 555 11.33 3.77 -34.47
CA ALA A 555 11.49 5.22 -34.62
C ALA A 555 12.11 5.56 -35.98
N ASP A 556 11.67 6.63 -36.58
CA ASP A 556 12.23 7.17 -37.82
C ASP A 556 13.25 8.28 -37.55
N VAL A 557 13.20 8.90 -36.37
CA VAL A 557 14.09 9.97 -35.91
C VAL A 557 14.65 9.65 -34.54
N MET A 558 15.96 9.88 -34.35
CA MET A 558 16.61 9.72 -33.05
C MET A 558 16.40 10.99 -32.20
N THR A 559 15.57 10.89 -31.15
CA THR A 559 15.32 12.01 -30.22
C THR A 559 16.37 12.07 -29.10
N ASP A 560 16.43 13.20 -28.39
CA ASP A 560 17.36 13.35 -27.27
C ASP A 560 17.01 12.42 -26.11
N SER A 561 15.71 12.20 -25.84
CA SER A 561 15.24 11.22 -24.84
C SER A 561 15.67 9.79 -25.17
N MET A 562 15.58 9.37 -26.45
CA MET A 562 16.07 8.07 -26.90
C MET A 562 17.57 7.97 -26.74
N ARG A 563 18.31 8.97 -27.21
CA ARG A 563 19.78 9.01 -27.13
C ARG A 563 20.27 8.89 -25.70
N TYR A 564 19.67 9.64 -24.78
CA TYR A 564 19.99 9.53 -23.36
C TYR A 564 19.72 8.12 -22.81
N ALA A 565 18.54 7.58 -23.06
CA ALA A 565 18.15 6.24 -22.57
C ALA A 565 19.05 5.12 -23.10
N ILE A 566 19.44 5.19 -24.39
CA ILE A 566 20.35 4.23 -25.02
C ILE A 566 21.75 4.35 -24.37
N ASN A 567 22.30 5.55 -24.30
CA ASN A 567 23.63 5.77 -23.76
C ASN A 567 23.74 5.32 -22.29
N GLU A 568 22.74 5.64 -21.47
CA GLU A 568 22.72 5.24 -20.07
C GLU A 568 22.59 3.72 -19.92
N THR A 569 21.74 3.08 -20.71
CA THR A 569 21.61 1.62 -20.69
C THR A 569 22.91 0.93 -21.12
N GLU A 570 23.60 1.46 -22.14
CA GLU A 570 24.90 0.94 -22.56
C GLU A 570 25.99 1.18 -21.52
N ARG A 571 25.98 2.34 -20.83
CA ARG A 571 26.90 2.64 -19.72
C ARG A 571 26.74 1.59 -18.61
N ARG A 572 25.52 1.37 -18.15
CA ARG A 572 25.19 0.38 -17.10
C ARG A 572 25.56 -1.03 -17.53
N ARG A 573 25.29 -1.38 -18.79
CA ARG A 573 25.64 -2.67 -19.35
C ARG A 573 27.16 -2.92 -19.32
N LYS A 574 27.99 -1.96 -19.77
CA LYS A 574 29.45 -2.06 -19.76
C LYS A 574 30.01 -2.22 -18.34
N ILE A 575 29.47 -1.49 -17.36
CA ILE A 575 29.88 -1.62 -15.96
C ILE A 575 29.61 -3.03 -15.44
N GLN A 576 28.42 -3.56 -15.71
CA GLN A 576 28.07 -4.92 -15.30
C GLN A 576 28.90 -5.99 -16.03
N GLU A 577 29.17 -5.83 -17.32
CA GLU A 577 30.04 -6.74 -18.09
C GLU A 577 31.46 -6.79 -17.53
N ALA A 578 32.05 -5.63 -17.21
CA ALA A 578 33.37 -5.55 -16.61
C ALA A 578 33.40 -6.25 -15.22
N TYR A 579 32.40 -6.00 -14.38
CA TYR A 579 32.28 -6.65 -13.10
C TYR A 579 32.12 -8.16 -13.21
N ASN A 580 31.29 -8.64 -14.13
CA ASN A 580 31.10 -10.07 -14.38
C ASN A 580 32.41 -10.75 -14.83
N ALA A 581 33.16 -10.09 -15.73
CA ALA A 581 34.44 -10.59 -16.21
C ALA A 581 35.49 -10.69 -15.10
N GLU A 582 35.57 -9.68 -14.23
CA GLU A 582 36.49 -9.65 -13.09
C GLU A 582 36.19 -10.74 -12.06
N HIS A 583 34.88 -11.00 -11.81
CA HIS A 583 34.45 -11.95 -10.77
C HIS A 583 34.06 -13.33 -11.32
N GLY A 584 34.19 -13.58 -12.63
CA GLY A 584 33.84 -14.84 -13.25
C GLY A 584 32.35 -15.19 -13.16
N ILE A 585 31.47 -14.17 -13.15
CA ILE A 585 30.02 -14.35 -13.01
C ILE A 585 29.38 -14.58 -14.37
N ILE A 586 28.60 -15.66 -14.49
CA ILE A 586 27.81 -15.94 -15.68
C ILE A 586 26.37 -15.45 -15.43
N PRO A 587 25.83 -14.53 -16.26
CA PRO A 587 24.46 -14.05 -16.11
C PRO A 587 23.43 -15.19 -16.15
N THR A 588 22.60 -15.29 -15.14
CA THR A 588 21.54 -16.31 -15.08
C THR A 588 20.18 -15.66 -14.82
N THR A 589 19.18 -16.05 -15.62
CA THR A 589 17.80 -15.60 -15.39
C THR A 589 17.28 -16.17 -14.07
N VAL A 590 16.76 -15.30 -13.20
CA VAL A 590 16.18 -15.71 -11.92
C VAL A 590 14.89 -16.49 -12.19
N LYS A 591 14.83 -17.74 -11.77
CA LYS A 591 13.61 -18.54 -11.83
C LYS A 591 12.84 -18.34 -10.52
N LYS A 592 11.72 -17.64 -10.57
CA LYS A 592 10.77 -17.59 -9.44
C LYS A 592 9.68 -18.65 -9.66
N ASN A 593 9.46 -19.50 -8.68
CA ASN A 593 8.43 -20.53 -8.76
C ASN A 593 7.04 -19.90 -8.97
N VAL A 594 6.40 -20.29 -10.07
CA VAL A 594 4.99 -19.96 -10.37
C VAL A 594 4.04 -21.01 -9.77
N GLU A 595 4.59 -22.14 -9.30
CA GLU A 595 3.85 -23.32 -8.83
C GLU A 595 2.97 -23.08 -7.59
N GLU A 596 3.29 -22.10 -6.74
CA GLU A 596 2.47 -21.74 -5.58
C GLU A 596 1.04 -21.30 -5.97
N ALA A 597 0.89 -20.66 -7.14
CA ALA A 597 -0.42 -20.27 -7.66
C ALA A 597 -1.25 -21.41 -8.27
N ILE A 598 -0.63 -22.55 -8.62
CA ILE A 598 -1.31 -23.70 -9.21
C ILE A 598 -2.03 -24.52 -8.13
N ARG A 599 -1.41 -24.70 -6.94
CA ARG A 599 -2.03 -25.37 -5.81
C ARG A 599 -3.35 -24.69 -5.39
N GLY A 600 -3.37 -23.35 -5.35
CA GLY A 600 -4.57 -22.59 -5.05
C GLY A 600 -5.73 -22.80 -6.01
N LYS A 601 -5.45 -23.10 -7.28
CA LYS A 601 -6.49 -23.35 -8.28
C LYS A 601 -7.09 -24.77 -8.13
N GLU A 602 -6.25 -25.76 -7.87
CA GLU A 602 -6.71 -27.13 -7.61
C GLU A 602 -7.54 -27.19 -6.33
N THR A 603 -7.13 -26.50 -5.26
CA THR A 603 -7.86 -26.40 -4.01
C THR A 603 -9.20 -25.66 -4.20
N LYS A 604 -9.21 -24.57 -5.00
CA LYS A 604 -10.43 -23.83 -5.36
C LYS A 604 -11.41 -24.66 -6.18
N GLU A 605 -10.92 -25.44 -7.16
CA GLU A 605 -11.75 -26.35 -7.96
C GLU A 605 -12.28 -27.52 -7.12
N MET A 606 -11.49 -28.05 -6.18
CA MET A 606 -11.94 -29.09 -5.24
C MET A 606 -12.97 -28.53 -4.25
N ALA A 607 -12.75 -27.35 -3.68
CA ALA A 607 -13.69 -26.68 -2.80
C ALA A 607 -14.99 -26.33 -3.54
N ALA A 608 -14.92 -25.79 -4.76
CA ALA A 608 -16.10 -25.50 -5.59
C ALA A 608 -16.86 -26.77 -6.00
N LYS A 609 -16.16 -27.87 -6.29
CA LYS A 609 -16.78 -29.19 -6.55
C LYS A 609 -17.45 -29.79 -5.30
N TYR A 610 -16.85 -29.52 -4.13
CA TYR A 610 -17.46 -29.90 -2.85
C TYR A 610 -18.76 -29.11 -2.61
N MET A 611 -18.71 -27.79 -2.73
CA MET A 611 -19.87 -26.91 -2.56
C MET A 611 -21.00 -27.20 -3.56
N GLN A 612 -20.66 -27.50 -4.83
CA GLN A 612 -21.66 -27.84 -5.85
C GLN A 612 -22.30 -29.24 -5.69
N LYS A 613 -21.56 -30.21 -5.18
CA LYS A 613 -22.04 -31.60 -5.16
C LYS A 613 -22.58 -32.08 -3.81
N LYS A 614 -22.35 -31.36 -2.69
CA LYS A 614 -22.62 -31.85 -1.32
C LYS A 614 -22.29 -33.36 -1.15
N ALA A 615 -21.23 -33.79 -1.87
CA ALA A 615 -20.83 -35.21 -1.86
C ALA A 615 -20.13 -35.49 -0.53
N LYS A 616 -20.53 -36.59 0.13
CA LYS A 616 -19.86 -37.06 1.34
C LYS A 616 -18.41 -37.43 1.01
N LEU A 617 -17.46 -36.52 1.34
CA LEU A 617 -16.04 -36.83 1.35
C LEU A 617 -15.75 -37.87 2.47
N SER A 618 -14.77 -38.73 2.25
CA SER A 618 -14.27 -39.56 3.35
C SER A 618 -13.64 -38.67 4.42
N GLN A 619 -13.68 -39.06 5.68
CA GLN A 619 -13.06 -38.29 6.79
C GLN A 619 -11.57 -37.98 6.53
N LYS A 620 -10.87 -38.87 5.83
CA LYS A 620 -9.47 -38.73 5.48
C LYS A 620 -9.25 -37.65 4.38
N ASP A 621 -10.13 -37.62 3.39
CA ASP A 621 -10.07 -36.62 2.31
C ASP A 621 -10.50 -35.24 2.80
N LYS A 622 -11.47 -35.18 3.73
CA LYS A 622 -11.90 -33.96 4.41
C LYS A 622 -10.77 -33.38 5.26
N ALA A 623 -10.07 -34.18 6.05
CA ALA A 623 -8.93 -33.74 6.86
C ALA A 623 -7.75 -33.22 6.00
N LYS A 624 -7.49 -33.89 4.86
CA LYS A 624 -6.45 -33.47 3.93
C LYS A 624 -6.83 -32.13 3.27
N LEU A 625 -8.06 -31.99 2.81
CA LEU A 625 -8.57 -30.75 2.21
C LEU A 625 -8.50 -29.57 3.19
N ILE A 626 -8.88 -29.78 4.46
CA ILE A 626 -8.77 -28.76 5.51
C ILE A 626 -7.30 -28.34 5.70
N ALA A 627 -6.37 -29.29 5.79
CA ALA A 627 -4.97 -29.00 5.98
C ALA A 627 -4.37 -28.22 4.79
N ASP A 628 -4.69 -28.63 3.55
CA ASP A 628 -4.22 -27.95 2.34
C ASP A 628 -4.80 -26.51 2.24
N MET A 629 -6.07 -26.32 2.61
CA MET A 629 -6.71 -25.01 2.62
C MET A 629 -6.19 -24.10 3.74
N GLU A 630 -5.84 -24.63 4.92
CA GLU A 630 -5.22 -23.86 5.99
C GLU A 630 -3.84 -23.33 5.60
N VAL A 631 -3.06 -24.13 4.89
CA VAL A 631 -1.76 -23.72 4.37
C VAL A 631 -1.95 -22.63 3.33
N GLU A 632 -2.84 -22.83 2.35
CA GLU A 632 -3.13 -21.84 1.31
C GLU A 632 -3.67 -20.52 1.89
N MET A 633 -4.53 -20.60 2.90
CA MET A 633 -5.05 -19.40 3.58
C MET A 633 -3.92 -18.58 4.24
N ARG A 634 -2.99 -19.26 4.93
CA ARG A 634 -1.83 -18.60 5.54
C ARG A 634 -0.88 -18.01 4.48
N GLU A 635 -0.65 -18.74 3.39
CA GLU A 635 0.17 -18.26 2.28
C GLU A 635 -0.50 -17.07 1.56
N ALA A 636 -1.82 -17.10 1.38
CA ALA A 636 -2.58 -15.99 0.84
C ALA A 636 -2.52 -14.76 1.75
N ALA A 637 -2.67 -14.94 3.06
CA ALA A 637 -2.52 -13.87 4.05
C ALA A 637 -1.08 -13.32 4.06
N ALA A 638 -0.06 -14.19 4.04
CA ALA A 638 1.34 -13.79 4.00
C ALA A 638 1.70 -13.03 2.71
N SER A 639 1.07 -13.37 1.58
CA SER A 639 1.24 -12.68 0.29
C SER A 639 0.31 -11.48 0.11
N LEU A 640 -0.40 -11.04 1.17
CA LEU A 640 -1.35 -9.92 1.16
C LEU A 640 -2.53 -10.11 0.18
N ASN A 641 -2.86 -11.33 -0.18
CA ASN A 641 -4.03 -11.67 -0.98
C ASN A 641 -5.24 -11.94 -0.04
N PHE A 642 -5.71 -10.87 0.57
CA PHE A 642 -6.69 -10.92 1.65
C PHE A 642 -8.07 -11.40 1.22
N GLU A 643 -8.49 -11.12 -0.02
CA GLU A 643 -9.74 -11.66 -0.57
C GLU A 643 -9.68 -13.18 -0.61
N ARG A 644 -8.54 -13.73 -1.04
CA ARG A 644 -8.34 -15.18 -1.10
C ARG A 644 -8.26 -15.80 0.29
N ALA A 645 -7.57 -15.14 1.23
CA ALA A 645 -7.50 -15.59 2.61
C ALA A 645 -8.89 -15.63 3.27
N ALA A 646 -9.72 -14.62 3.04
CA ALA A 646 -11.10 -14.55 3.53
C ALA A 646 -12.00 -15.63 2.90
N GLU A 647 -11.95 -15.81 1.57
CA GLU A 647 -12.68 -16.90 0.89
C GLU A 647 -12.33 -18.27 1.46
N LEU A 648 -11.04 -18.54 1.65
CA LEU A 648 -10.57 -19.82 2.20
C LEU A 648 -10.96 -20.01 3.66
N ARG A 649 -10.92 -18.95 4.46
CA ARG A 649 -11.40 -18.95 5.84
C ARG A 649 -12.88 -19.36 5.91
N ASP A 650 -13.71 -18.73 5.10
CA ASP A 650 -15.15 -18.96 5.11
C ASP A 650 -15.49 -20.39 4.68
N ILE A 651 -14.82 -20.93 3.68
CA ILE A 651 -14.94 -22.33 3.26
C ILE A 651 -14.43 -23.27 4.36
N LEU A 652 -13.31 -22.95 5.02
CA LEU A 652 -12.78 -23.72 6.14
C LEU A 652 -13.74 -23.75 7.32
N PHE A 653 -14.44 -22.65 7.58
CA PHE A 653 -15.45 -22.55 8.62
C PHE A 653 -16.62 -23.52 8.36
N GLU A 654 -17.12 -23.55 7.12
CA GLU A 654 -18.17 -24.51 6.73
C GLU A 654 -17.69 -25.98 6.82
N LEU A 655 -16.48 -26.25 6.30
CA LEU A 655 -15.91 -27.59 6.35
C LEU A 655 -15.65 -28.12 7.76
N LYS A 656 -15.31 -27.24 8.71
CA LYS A 656 -15.08 -27.63 10.13
C LYS A 656 -16.36 -27.69 10.94
N SER A 657 -17.42 -26.97 10.54
CA SER A 657 -18.72 -26.97 11.24
C SER A 657 -19.59 -28.17 10.92
N GLU A 658 -19.33 -28.89 9.84
CA GLU A 658 -19.91 -30.17 9.47
C GLU A 658 -19.06 -31.37 9.99
#